data_a6bc6a0d97f2bf0095e75178c16c27eb
#
_entry.id   a6bc6a0d97f2bf0095e75178c16c27eb
#
_cell.length_a   1.000
_cell.length_b   1.000
_cell.length_c   1.000
_cell.angle_alpha   90.00
_cell.angle_beta   90.00
_cell.angle_gamma   90.00
#
_symmetry.space_group_name_H-M   'P 1'
#
loop_
_entity.id
_entity.type
_entity.pdbx_description
1 polymer ?
#
loop_
_entity_poly.entity_id
_entity_poly.type
_entity_poly.pdbx_seq_one_letter_code
_entity_poly.pdbx_strand_id
1 'polypeptide(L)'
;MPAFQPLPPVPDHLGLEREVLDRWEREQTFEQLRERNRGGPTWSFIDGPITANNPMAAHHCWGRTLKDVFQRYKAMRGFDQRYQNGFDCQGLWVEVGVERELGLNSKREIEEYGLAEFAQRCKERVAEFAEVITDQSKRLGMWMDWDNDYYTFSDTNIEYIWRFLKEVHERGWLYIGHRSVEWCPRCGTSLSQHELINSYEEITHPSLFVRLPLKGRSHESLVVWTTTPWTLPANVAAAVKPDADYGRRANGDWVAVARYPDDEFVQRVRGEELVGLEYEGPFDELDAQADVSHRVIPWEDVTLEEGTGIVHIAPGAGAEDFELSKVYGLPVLAPIDESGRFYREYGEFEGRSTEEVEKTIVVELERRGRLVKHESITHRYPVCWRCATPLVFRIADDWLISCDEIREQMLAANATVAWTPDFYSKRMDDWLRNMGDWNISRRRYFGLPLPFYPCECGHLTVIGSLAELRDRATAGLDQLQELHRPWIDEVTISCESCGEVVRRVTEVGDAWLDAGIVPFSTLGWQNAEWKENGYATGASEGLSGADLPDHDYWEKWFPGDWVSEMREQIRLWFYSLSFMSVTLTGRSPYNAVLTYEKLRDETGREMHRSWGNSIDAAEALESMGADVMRWLFCEQVPSQNLRFGYGPAGEIKRRLLTLWNSVSFMVTYGNIEKFEPSWADVREGVGGSELRTLDRWLLARTQQLVEEATSAYEEFWTPRLVRAFDSFVDDLSNWYIRRSRRRFYSYDDAAFRTLWYGLVQYLRVVAPVMPFLAEHLWRNLVAEACEDAPESVFLAGWPEPGEIDATLLAEVAEVRQVVELGRQARAASGLKLRQPLRRLVVQGAAGAAGHGDEIGEELRVKEVEFGEVEATELNVRPNLPVLGPRLGKELGRVRAALQAGEFEELEGGGFRVVGHELGSDEVLVERRGREGWAVAAEGGITVALDTTLDDELEREGRVLDLIHRLNSMRKDAGLELTDRIRVTLPSSYAELEPHYEWIAKEVLAVEIVTDGDLPQPQIAKA
;
A
#
# COMPACT_ATOMS: atom_id res chain seq x y z
N MET A 1 -38.78 12.54 25.79
CA MET A 1 -37.50 13.23 25.41
C MET A 1 -37.32 13.00 23.90
N PRO A 2 -36.58 13.79 23.17
CA PRO A 2 -36.31 13.45 21.77
C PRO A 2 -35.61 12.08 21.70
N ALA A 3 -35.93 11.29 20.66
CA ALA A 3 -35.34 9.95 20.50
C ALA A 3 -33.84 10.03 20.18
N PHE A 4 -33.42 11.08 19.49
CA PHE A 4 -32.05 11.26 19.04
C PHE A 4 -31.42 12.53 19.61
N GLN A 5 -30.10 12.48 19.83
CA GLN A 5 -29.31 13.67 20.19
C GLN A 5 -29.10 14.56 18.94
N PRO A 6 -29.34 15.90 19.04
CA PRO A 6 -29.10 16.79 17.93
C PRO A 6 -27.62 16.78 17.49
N LEU A 7 -27.37 16.77 16.17
CA LEU A 7 -26.03 16.81 15.60
C LEU A 7 -25.61 18.23 15.22
N PRO A 8 -24.35 18.62 15.41
CA PRO A 8 -23.84 19.89 14.92
C PRO A 8 -23.80 19.92 13.38
N PRO A 9 -23.80 21.13 12.76
CA PRO A 9 -23.77 21.25 11.28
C PRO A 9 -22.58 20.58 10.60
N VAL A 10 -21.45 20.51 11.30
CA VAL A 10 -20.20 19.88 10.82
C VAL A 10 -19.65 19.01 11.94
N PRO A 11 -19.21 17.77 11.63
CA PRO A 11 -18.64 16.88 12.66
C PRO A 11 -17.28 17.40 13.15
N ASP A 12 -17.06 17.34 14.45
CA ASP A 12 -15.74 17.46 15.06
C ASP A 12 -15.08 16.06 15.04
N HIS A 13 -14.42 15.71 13.91
CA HIS A 13 -13.80 14.40 13.75
C HIS A 13 -12.83 14.06 14.90
N LEU A 14 -12.00 15.00 15.33
CA LEU A 14 -11.00 14.74 16.37
C LEU A 14 -11.65 14.56 17.75
N GLY A 15 -12.64 15.38 18.06
CA GLY A 15 -13.37 15.29 19.33
C GLY A 15 -14.14 13.99 19.45
N LEU A 16 -14.89 13.60 18.40
CA LEU A 16 -15.65 12.35 18.42
C LEU A 16 -14.76 11.10 18.47
N GLU A 17 -13.60 11.11 17.79
CA GLU A 17 -12.65 10.00 17.84
C GLU A 17 -12.11 9.77 19.25
N ARG A 18 -11.74 10.82 19.97
CA ARG A 18 -11.28 10.75 21.37
C ARG A 18 -12.41 10.26 22.30
N GLU A 19 -13.62 10.78 22.13
CA GLU A 19 -14.78 10.34 22.91
C GLU A 19 -15.05 8.84 22.70
N VAL A 20 -14.95 8.35 21.48
CA VAL A 20 -15.17 6.93 21.17
C VAL A 20 -14.06 6.05 21.76
N LEU A 21 -12.79 6.47 21.68
CA LEU A 21 -11.68 5.76 22.33
C LEU A 21 -11.89 5.63 23.84
N ASP A 22 -12.15 6.74 24.52
CA ASP A 22 -12.41 6.76 25.97
C ASP A 22 -13.61 5.87 26.34
N ARG A 23 -14.59 5.78 25.48
CA ARG A 23 -15.78 4.92 25.66
C ARG A 23 -15.44 3.45 25.51
N TRP A 24 -14.75 3.06 24.42
CA TRP A 24 -14.34 1.67 24.19
C TRP A 24 -13.52 1.12 25.35
N GLU A 25 -12.58 1.93 25.88
CA GLU A 25 -11.79 1.57 27.04
C GLU A 25 -12.64 1.39 28.30
N ARG A 26 -13.50 2.37 28.60
CA ARG A 26 -14.37 2.33 29.79
C ARG A 26 -15.40 1.20 29.74
N GLU A 27 -15.97 0.94 28.56
CA GLU A 27 -17.00 -0.09 28.34
C GLU A 27 -16.37 -1.44 28.00
N GLN A 28 -15.05 -1.51 27.81
CA GLN A 28 -14.32 -2.73 27.40
C GLN A 28 -14.95 -3.41 26.15
N THR A 29 -15.28 -2.61 25.15
CA THR A 29 -16.01 -3.05 23.95
C THR A 29 -15.26 -4.15 23.19
N PHE A 30 -13.95 -4.03 23.08
CA PHE A 30 -13.11 -5.02 22.42
C PHE A 30 -13.08 -6.35 23.17
N GLU A 31 -12.95 -6.32 24.47
CA GLU A 31 -12.95 -7.50 25.33
C GLU A 31 -14.31 -8.23 25.28
N GLN A 32 -15.42 -7.48 25.31
CA GLN A 32 -16.74 -8.05 25.14
C GLN A 32 -16.91 -8.76 23.79
N LEU A 33 -16.39 -8.16 22.71
CA LEU A 33 -16.42 -8.75 21.38
C LEU A 33 -15.60 -10.04 21.30
N ARG A 34 -14.39 -10.05 21.87
CA ARG A 34 -13.53 -11.24 21.95
C ARG A 34 -14.20 -12.37 22.74
N GLU A 35 -14.74 -12.05 23.93
CA GLU A 35 -15.39 -13.06 24.77
C GLU A 35 -16.63 -13.64 24.09
N ARG A 36 -17.43 -12.83 23.41
CA ARG A 36 -18.57 -13.31 22.62
C ARG A 36 -18.16 -14.29 21.52
N ASN A 37 -17.02 -14.05 20.87
CA ASN A 37 -16.54 -14.84 19.75
C ASN A 37 -15.69 -16.04 20.18
N ARG A 38 -15.34 -16.15 21.45
CA ARG A 38 -14.54 -17.25 21.98
C ARG A 38 -15.17 -18.60 21.65
N GLY A 39 -14.38 -19.49 21.04
CA GLY A 39 -14.82 -20.80 20.58
C GLY A 39 -15.67 -20.80 19.30
N GLY A 40 -15.82 -19.67 18.65
CA GLY A 40 -16.35 -19.55 17.29
C GLY A 40 -15.39 -20.12 16.24
N PRO A 41 -15.74 -19.99 14.94
CA PRO A 41 -14.81 -20.32 13.87
C PRO A 41 -13.51 -19.53 14.03
N THR A 42 -12.36 -20.16 13.80
CA THR A 42 -11.08 -19.48 13.92
C THR A 42 -10.72 -18.70 12.64
N TRP A 43 -10.08 -17.57 12.83
CA TRP A 43 -9.39 -16.86 11.77
C TRP A 43 -8.06 -16.36 12.29
N SER A 44 -6.97 -16.88 11.75
CA SER A 44 -5.62 -16.56 12.19
C SER A 44 -4.98 -15.48 11.31
N PHE A 45 -4.59 -14.40 11.95
CA PHE A 45 -3.78 -13.34 11.38
C PHE A 45 -2.39 -13.40 11.99
N ILE A 46 -1.36 -13.31 11.17
CA ILE A 46 0.02 -13.18 11.65
C ILE A 46 0.44 -11.73 11.45
N ASP A 47 0.78 -11.03 12.53
CA ASP A 47 1.27 -9.66 12.46
C ASP A 47 2.76 -9.63 12.11
N GLY A 48 3.14 -8.90 11.05
CA GLY A 48 4.52 -8.58 10.75
C GLY A 48 5.04 -7.62 11.82
N PRO A 49 6.14 -7.98 12.52
CA PRO A 49 6.60 -7.18 13.64
C PRO A 49 7.10 -5.81 13.16
N ILE A 50 6.54 -4.75 13.74
CA ILE A 50 7.00 -3.39 13.45
C ILE A 50 8.28 -3.09 14.24
N THR A 51 9.26 -2.47 13.60
CA THR A 51 10.52 -2.14 14.27
C THR A 51 10.32 -1.04 15.34
N ALA A 52 10.53 -1.38 16.60
CA ALA A 52 10.39 -0.49 17.75
C ALA A 52 11.63 0.39 17.93
N ASN A 53 11.86 1.32 17.02
CA ASN A 53 13.06 2.18 16.98
C ASN A 53 12.78 3.65 16.68
N ASN A 54 11.58 3.96 16.18
CA ASN A 54 11.10 5.31 15.88
C ASN A 54 9.58 5.35 15.96
N PRO A 55 8.96 6.55 16.10
CA PRO A 55 7.52 6.70 15.92
C PRO A 55 7.06 6.21 14.56
N MET A 56 5.81 5.80 14.43
CA MET A 56 5.24 5.39 13.15
C MET A 56 5.30 6.51 12.12
N ALA A 57 5.62 6.15 10.89
CA ALA A 57 5.37 6.99 9.72
C ALA A 57 3.99 6.67 9.12
N ALA A 58 3.49 7.53 8.24
CA ALA A 58 2.18 7.36 7.62
C ALA A 58 1.98 6.02 6.89
N HIS A 59 3.04 5.43 6.33
CA HIS A 59 2.94 4.13 5.66
C HIS A 59 2.66 2.96 6.63
N HIS A 60 3.14 3.04 7.88
CA HIS A 60 2.78 2.07 8.93
C HIS A 60 1.29 2.14 9.25
N CYS A 61 0.72 3.36 9.28
CA CYS A 61 -0.72 3.54 9.49
C CYS A 61 -1.55 2.88 8.38
N TRP A 62 -1.07 2.86 7.13
CA TRP A 62 -1.75 2.17 6.04
C TRP A 62 -1.83 0.67 6.30
N GLY A 63 -0.70 0.01 6.55
CA GLY A 63 -0.67 -1.42 6.86
C GLY A 63 -1.53 -1.78 8.07
N ARG A 64 -1.39 -1.02 9.18
CA ARG A 64 -2.19 -1.24 10.39
C ARG A 64 -3.68 -1.04 10.15
N THR A 65 -4.06 -0.06 9.31
CA THR A 65 -5.47 0.11 8.92
C THR A 65 -6.01 -1.11 8.19
N LEU A 66 -5.28 -1.62 7.18
CA LEU A 66 -5.73 -2.81 6.44
C LEU A 66 -5.89 -4.03 7.36
N LYS A 67 -4.93 -4.24 8.27
CA LYS A 67 -4.97 -5.32 9.26
C LYS A 67 -6.23 -5.20 10.13
N ASP A 68 -6.46 -4.04 10.73
CA ASP A 68 -7.61 -3.80 11.62
C ASP A 68 -8.95 -3.91 10.90
N VAL A 69 -9.04 -3.42 9.65
CA VAL A 69 -10.27 -3.50 8.83
C VAL A 69 -10.76 -4.95 8.68
N PHE A 70 -9.87 -5.86 8.33
CA PHE A 70 -10.25 -7.26 8.12
C PHE A 70 -10.44 -8.00 9.44
N GLN A 71 -9.67 -7.70 10.47
CA GLN A 71 -9.89 -8.23 11.82
C GLN A 71 -11.27 -7.84 12.36
N ARG A 72 -11.67 -6.55 12.23
CA ARG A 72 -13.00 -6.08 12.65
C ARG A 72 -14.12 -6.76 11.88
N TYR A 73 -13.97 -6.88 10.56
CA TYR A 73 -14.93 -7.60 9.74
C TYR A 73 -15.10 -9.05 10.20
N LYS A 74 -14.01 -9.80 10.34
CA LYS A 74 -14.06 -11.19 10.82
C LYS A 74 -14.61 -11.31 12.24
N ALA A 75 -14.28 -10.35 13.13
CA ALA A 75 -14.87 -10.30 14.47
C ALA A 75 -16.38 -10.07 14.44
N MET A 76 -16.87 -9.16 13.60
CA MET A 76 -18.32 -8.95 13.44
C MET A 76 -19.03 -10.16 12.84
N ARG A 77 -18.33 -11.01 12.09
CA ARG A 77 -18.78 -12.31 11.57
C ARG A 77 -18.76 -13.43 12.63
N GLY A 78 -18.26 -13.15 13.85
CA GLY A 78 -18.22 -14.11 14.96
C GLY A 78 -16.97 -15.00 14.97
N PHE A 79 -15.90 -14.65 14.26
CA PHE A 79 -14.64 -15.41 14.28
C PHE A 79 -13.85 -15.17 15.57
N ASP A 80 -13.34 -16.26 16.15
CA ASP A 80 -12.37 -16.27 17.22
C ASP A 80 -10.98 -15.91 16.64
N GLN A 81 -10.27 -14.93 17.23
CA GLN A 81 -8.99 -14.39 16.74
C GLN A 81 -8.01 -14.15 17.90
N ARG A 82 -6.71 -14.21 17.59
CA ARG A 82 -5.64 -13.99 18.57
C ARG A 82 -5.35 -12.53 18.88
N TYR A 83 -5.44 -11.64 17.89
CA TYR A 83 -5.12 -10.21 17.99
C TYR A 83 -3.69 -9.89 18.51
N GLN A 84 -2.74 -10.77 18.32
CA GLN A 84 -1.38 -10.57 18.85
C GLN A 84 -0.59 -9.60 17.95
N ASN A 85 -0.11 -8.50 18.53
CA ASN A 85 0.78 -7.54 17.87
C ASN A 85 2.25 -7.98 18.08
N GLY A 86 3.13 -7.55 17.17
CA GLY A 86 4.54 -7.86 17.23
C GLY A 86 5.47 -6.66 17.10
N PHE A 87 6.58 -6.71 17.83
CA PHE A 87 7.66 -5.75 17.72
C PHE A 87 8.96 -6.42 17.28
N ASP A 88 9.59 -5.84 16.24
CA ASP A 88 10.95 -6.14 15.83
C ASP A 88 11.92 -5.29 16.68
N CYS A 89 12.76 -5.97 17.46
CA CYS A 89 13.37 -5.39 18.66
C CYS A 89 14.88 -5.42 18.70
N GLN A 90 15.55 -6.04 17.74
CA GLN A 90 17.00 -6.21 17.79
C GLN A 90 17.64 -6.11 16.40
N GLY A 91 18.97 -6.18 16.40
CA GLY A 91 19.76 -6.04 15.19
C GLY A 91 20.24 -4.61 14.93
N LEU A 92 20.95 -4.46 13.83
CA LEU A 92 21.70 -3.25 13.50
C LEU A 92 20.85 -1.97 13.47
N TRP A 93 19.56 -2.06 13.15
CA TRP A 93 18.69 -0.89 13.10
C TRP A 93 18.52 -0.21 14.47
N VAL A 94 18.36 -1.01 15.53
CA VAL A 94 18.26 -0.53 16.90
C VAL A 94 19.62 0.00 17.38
N GLU A 95 20.70 -0.76 17.11
CA GLU A 95 22.06 -0.36 17.48
C GLU A 95 22.44 1.02 16.90
N VAL A 96 22.22 1.25 15.59
CA VAL A 96 22.51 2.54 14.95
C VAL A 96 21.71 3.70 15.57
N GLY A 97 20.48 3.42 16.02
CA GLY A 97 19.68 4.39 16.77
C GLY A 97 20.38 4.80 18.07
N VAL A 98 20.80 3.82 18.87
CA VAL A 98 21.50 4.02 20.14
C VAL A 98 22.89 4.64 19.93
N GLU A 99 23.65 4.19 18.93
CA GLU A 99 24.94 4.81 18.58
C GLU A 99 24.80 6.33 18.35
N ARG A 100 23.77 6.75 17.61
CA ARG A 100 23.51 8.18 17.35
C ARG A 100 23.14 8.94 18.61
N GLU A 101 22.35 8.35 19.51
CA GLU A 101 22.00 8.97 20.80
C GLU A 101 23.20 9.15 21.72
N LEU A 102 24.07 8.16 21.74
CA LEU A 102 25.27 8.16 22.59
C LEU A 102 26.46 8.89 21.91
N GLY A 103 26.36 9.24 20.62
CA GLY A 103 27.43 9.84 19.85
C GLY A 103 28.59 8.87 19.53
N LEU A 104 28.31 7.56 19.51
CA LEU A 104 29.27 6.53 19.15
C LEU A 104 29.39 6.40 17.63
N ASN A 105 30.63 6.38 17.10
CA ASN A 105 30.88 6.39 15.67
C ASN A 105 31.63 5.15 15.14
N SER A 106 32.06 4.27 16.04
CA SER A 106 32.81 3.06 15.69
C SER A 106 32.49 1.90 16.62
N LYS A 107 32.77 0.67 16.17
CA LYS A 107 32.64 -0.55 16.98
C LYS A 107 33.50 -0.48 18.24
N ARG A 108 34.72 0.08 18.13
CA ARG A 108 35.62 0.24 19.27
C ARG A 108 35.03 1.12 20.37
N GLU A 109 34.36 2.20 20.01
CA GLU A 109 33.70 3.07 20.98
C GLU A 109 32.55 2.35 21.69
N ILE A 110 31.83 1.43 21.03
CA ILE A 110 30.82 0.57 21.66
C ILE A 110 31.47 -0.39 22.67
N GLU A 111 32.58 -1.01 22.29
CA GLU A 111 33.34 -1.91 23.19
C GLU A 111 33.88 -1.15 24.41
N GLU A 112 34.39 0.07 24.23
CA GLU A 112 34.87 0.94 25.30
C GLU A 112 33.71 1.44 26.19
N TYR A 113 32.48 1.64 25.64
CA TYR A 113 31.28 1.97 26.40
C TYR A 113 30.81 0.82 27.30
N GLY A 114 30.97 -0.41 26.84
CA GLY A 114 30.57 -1.64 27.52
C GLY A 114 29.37 -2.32 26.84
N LEU A 115 29.54 -3.60 26.49
CA LEU A 115 28.51 -4.32 25.71
C LEU A 115 27.22 -4.54 26.50
N ALA A 116 27.30 -4.79 27.81
CA ALA A 116 26.12 -4.96 28.67
C ALA A 116 25.30 -3.65 28.76
N GLU A 117 26.00 -2.55 29.02
CA GLU A 117 25.37 -1.21 29.05
C GLU A 117 24.77 -0.82 27.72
N PHE A 118 25.43 -1.14 26.60
CA PHE A 118 24.93 -0.89 25.26
C PHE A 118 23.68 -1.72 24.96
N ALA A 119 23.68 -3.02 25.27
CA ALA A 119 22.52 -3.90 25.14
C ALA A 119 21.33 -3.39 25.97
N GLN A 120 21.58 -2.93 27.20
CA GLN A 120 20.55 -2.37 28.06
C GLN A 120 19.93 -1.09 27.43
N ARG A 121 20.77 -0.19 26.88
CA ARG A 121 20.26 1.02 26.17
C ARG A 121 19.44 0.66 24.94
N CYS A 122 19.82 -0.39 24.19
CA CYS A 122 19.02 -0.88 23.09
C CYS A 122 17.63 -1.34 23.55
N LYS A 123 17.54 -2.08 24.65
CA LYS A 123 16.25 -2.52 25.22
C LYS A 123 15.39 -1.37 25.72
N GLU A 124 16.00 -0.40 26.41
CA GLU A 124 15.29 0.80 26.87
C GLU A 124 14.70 1.59 25.71
N ARG A 125 15.45 1.74 24.63
CA ARG A 125 14.97 2.38 23.40
C ARG A 125 13.80 1.61 22.78
N VAL A 126 13.90 0.29 22.70
CA VAL A 126 12.81 -0.55 22.19
C VAL A 126 11.55 -0.39 23.05
N ALA A 127 11.67 -0.40 24.38
CA ALA A 127 10.52 -0.22 25.27
C ALA A 127 9.84 1.14 25.07
N GLU A 128 10.63 2.22 24.97
CA GLU A 128 10.13 3.58 24.69
C GLU A 128 9.34 3.65 23.38
N PHE A 129 9.91 3.13 22.29
CA PHE A 129 9.23 3.21 20.99
C PHE A 129 8.10 2.19 20.83
N ALA A 130 8.13 1.06 21.53
CA ALA A 130 6.99 0.15 21.56
C ALA A 130 5.76 0.83 22.21
N GLU A 131 5.94 1.56 23.30
CA GLU A 131 4.89 2.35 23.93
C GLU A 131 4.34 3.44 22.97
N VAL A 132 5.22 4.22 22.36
CA VAL A 132 4.84 5.26 21.37
C VAL A 132 4.05 4.67 20.19
N ILE A 133 4.50 3.56 19.63
CA ILE A 133 3.84 2.89 18.50
C ILE A 133 2.47 2.32 18.92
N THR A 134 2.38 1.77 20.13
CA THR A 134 1.12 1.27 20.70
C THR A 134 0.10 2.40 20.83
N ASP A 135 0.49 3.54 21.40
CA ASP A 135 -0.38 4.70 21.54
C ASP A 135 -0.84 5.26 20.20
N GLN A 136 0.07 5.38 19.23
CA GLN A 136 -0.28 5.80 17.87
C GLN A 136 -1.22 4.80 17.19
N SER A 137 -1.06 3.51 17.43
CA SER A 137 -1.93 2.46 16.88
C SER A 137 -3.33 2.49 17.50
N LYS A 138 -3.42 2.66 18.81
CA LYS A 138 -4.69 2.89 19.53
C LYS A 138 -5.37 4.15 19.01
N ARG A 139 -4.61 5.24 18.83
CA ARG A 139 -5.16 6.50 18.28
C ARG A 139 -5.66 6.35 16.84
N LEU A 140 -5.05 5.50 16.01
CA LEU A 140 -5.52 5.12 14.67
C LEU A 140 -6.81 4.28 14.73
N GLY A 141 -7.17 3.76 15.89
CA GLY A 141 -8.32 2.89 16.12
C GLY A 141 -8.03 1.40 15.96
N MET A 142 -6.77 0.97 15.93
CA MET A 142 -6.42 -0.43 15.83
C MET A 142 -6.71 -1.18 17.12
N TRP A 143 -7.39 -2.32 17.02
CA TRP A 143 -7.65 -3.24 18.11
C TRP A 143 -6.69 -4.42 18.11
N MET A 144 -5.94 -4.57 19.19
CA MET A 144 -5.04 -5.69 19.43
C MET A 144 -5.05 -6.07 20.92
N ASP A 145 -4.60 -7.27 21.22
CA ASP A 145 -4.33 -7.72 22.59
C ASP A 145 -2.95 -7.19 23.02
N TRP A 146 -2.93 -5.89 23.35
CA TRP A 146 -1.70 -5.16 23.70
C TRP A 146 -0.96 -5.68 24.94
N ASP A 147 -1.62 -6.48 25.76
CA ASP A 147 -1.02 -7.16 26.90
C ASP A 147 -0.34 -8.47 26.51
N ASN A 148 -0.51 -8.93 25.26
CA ASN A 148 0.07 -10.15 24.71
C ASN A 148 0.95 -9.90 23.48
N ASP A 149 1.62 -8.76 23.43
CA ASP A 149 2.56 -8.42 22.38
C ASP A 149 3.75 -9.37 22.37
N TYR A 150 4.25 -9.72 21.19
CA TYR A 150 5.53 -10.43 21.11
C TYR A 150 6.68 -9.49 20.78
N TYR A 151 7.84 -9.80 21.34
CA TYR A 151 9.09 -9.06 21.16
C TYR A 151 10.14 -10.01 20.59
N THR A 152 10.68 -9.69 19.41
CA THR A 152 11.59 -10.61 18.70
C THR A 152 12.91 -10.84 19.46
N PHE A 153 13.28 -10.01 20.40
CA PHE A 153 14.47 -10.19 21.25
C PHE A 153 14.27 -11.19 22.41
N SER A 154 13.08 -11.73 22.61
CA SER A 154 12.83 -12.65 23.75
C SER A 154 13.64 -13.94 23.64
N ASP A 155 14.03 -14.50 24.80
CA ASP A 155 14.73 -15.78 24.85
C ASP A 155 13.94 -16.91 24.17
N THR A 156 12.60 -16.88 24.29
CA THR A 156 11.72 -17.80 23.58
C THR A 156 11.89 -17.71 22.06
N ASN A 157 11.85 -16.50 21.50
CA ASN A 157 12.03 -16.32 20.05
C ASN A 157 13.41 -16.79 19.57
N ILE A 158 14.46 -16.43 20.34
CA ILE A 158 15.84 -16.85 20.08
C ILE A 158 15.96 -18.38 20.07
N GLU A 159 15.36 -19.05 21.04
CA GLU A 159 15.42 -20.52 21.18
C GLU A 159 14.76 -21.23 19.97
N TYR A 160 13.62 -20.73 19.49
CA TYR A 160 12.98 -21.28 18.29
C TYR A 160 13.82 -21.06 17.02
N ILE A 161 14.56 -19.96 16.93
CA ILE A 161 15.49 -19.74 15.82
C ILE A 161 16.69 -20.70 15.96
N TRP A 162 17.18 -20.97 17.15
CA TRP A 162 18.22 -21.96 17.37
C TRP A 162 17.78 -23.36 16.93
N ARG A 163 16.51 -23.74 17.18
CA ARG A 163 15.95 -25.00 16.69
C ARG A 163 15.95 -25.06 15.15
N PHE A 164 15.57 -23.96 14.50
CA PHE A 164 15.65 -23.84 13.04
C PHE A 164 17.08 -23.98 12.53
N LEU A 165 18.03 -23.26 13.13
CA LEU A 165 19.45 -23.30 12.72
C LEU A 165 20.07 -24.69 12.93
N LYS A 166 19.66 -25.40 13.97
CA LYS A 166 20.07 -26.79 14.20
C LYS A 166 19.53 -27.69 13.09
N GLU A 167 18.27 -27.59 12.74
CA GLU A 167 17.67 -28.35 11.65
C GLU A 167 18.39 -28.09 10.31
N VAL A 168 18.68 -26.82 10.01
CA VAL A 168 19.46 -26.43 8.82
C VAL A 168 20.87 -27.06 8.81
N HIS A 169 21.52 -27.10 9.99
CA HIS A 169 22.83 -27.74 10.15
C HIS A 169 22.76 -29.27 9.96
N GLU A 170 21.79 -29.92 10.57
CA GLU A 170 21.58 -31.38 10.44
C GLU A 170 21.27 -31.79 8.98
N ARG A 171 20.65 -30.92 8.21
CA ARG A 171 20.45 -31.13 6.76
C ARG A 171 21.69 -30.84 5.92
N GLY A 172 22.76 -30.31 6.50
CA GLY A 172 23.99 -29.96 5.80
C GLY A 172 23.90 -28.71 4.95
N TRP A 173 22.90 -27.83 5.20
CA TRP A 173 22.72 -26.59 4.45
C TRP A 173 23.51 -25.39 5.04
N LEU A 174 23.95 -25.50 6.28
CA LEU A 174 24.75 -24.46 6.97
C LEU A 174 26.24 -24.61 6.63
N TYR A 175 26.87 -23.53 6.17
CA TYR A 175 28.30 -23.53 5.87
C TYR A 175 28.94 -22.13 6.05
N ILE A 176 30.26 -22.08 6.11
CA ILE A 176 31.04 -20.85 6.07
C ILE A 176 31.43 -20.55 4.63
N GLY A 177 30.99 -19.42 4.09
CA GLY A 177 31.34 -18.93 2.78
C GLY A 177 32.48 -17.92 2.83
N HIS A 178 33.59 -18.25 2.20
CA HIS A 178 34.72 -17.32 1.97
C HIS A 178 34.52 -16.64 0.63
N ARG A 179 34.17 -15.34 0.59
CA ARG A 179 33.88 -14.62 -0.64
C ARG A 179 34.02 -13.11 -0.51
N SER A 180 34.09 -12.42 -1.65
CA SER A 180 33.93 -10.97 -1.68
C SER A 180 32.45 -10.61 -1.52
N VAL A 181 32.15 -9.79 -0.53
CA VAL A 181 30.76 -9.42 -0.13
C VAL A 181 30.62 -7.91 -0.06
N GLU A 182 29.37 -7.46 -0.22
CA GLU A 182 28.99 -6.08 0.06
C GLU A 182 29.12 -5.81 1.56
N TRP A 183 29.90 -4.80 1.87
CA TRP A 183 30.31 -4.47 3.24
C TRP A 183 30.07 -2.99 3.56
N CYS A 184 29.47 -2.75 4.70
CA CYS A 184 29.36 -1.38 5.23
C CYS A 184 30.56 -1.06 6.14
N PRO A 185 31.50 -0.18 5.73
CA PRO A 185 32.70 0.13 6.53
C PRO A 185 32.38 0.86 7.83
N ARG A 186 31.29 1.65 7.90
CA ARG A 186 30.84 2.28 9.14
C ARG A 186 30.26 1.28 10.13
N CYS A 187 29.38 0.39 9.65
CA CYS A 187 28.72 -0.59 10.50
C CYS A 187 29.64 -1.79 10.81
N GLY A 188 30.69 -2.01 10.01
CA GLY A 188 31.67 -3.10 10.16
C GLY A 188 31.01 -4.49 9.98
N THR A 189 30.11 -4.63 9.00
CA THR A 189 29.38 -5.88 8.73
C THR A 189 28.98 -6.01 7.27
N SER A 190 28.81 -7.27 6.82
CA SER A 190 28.24 -7.62 5.52
C SER A 190 26.73 -7.37 5.49
N LEU A 191 26.18 -7.30 4.28
CA LEU A 191 24.73 -7.22 4.02
C LEU A 191 24.28 -8.44 3.22
N SER A 192 23.05 -8.87 3.45
CA SER A 192 22.44 -9.93 2.66
C SER A 192 21.89 -9.38 1.33
N GLN A 193 21.81 -10.23 0.30
CA GLN A 193 21.30 -9.84 -1.03
C GLN A 193 19.92 -9.16 -0.96
N HIS A 194 19.02 -9.64 -0.14
CA HIS A 194 17.67 -9.07 0.02
C HIS A 194 17.66 -7.69 0.69
N GLU A 195 18.70 -7.34 1.47
CA GLU A 195 18.84 -6.02 2.09
C GLU A 195 19.31 -4.94 1.12
N LEU A 196 19.90 -5.32 -0.02
CA LEU A 196 20.51 -4.39 -0.98
C LEU A 196 19.53 -3.81 -2.01
N ILE A 197 18.45 -4.47 -2.28
CA ILE A 197 17.60 -4.24 -3.47
C ILE A 197 17.02 -2.84 -3.58
N ASN A 198 16.72 -2.20 -2.44
CA ASN A 198 16.19 -0.84 -2.40
C ASN A 198 17.22 0.19 -1.89
N SER A 199 18.47 -0.20 -1.79
CA SER A 199 19.55 0.55 -1.15
C SER A 199 20.53 1.13 -2.16
N TYR A 200 20.01 1.64 -3.30
CA TYR A 200 20.82 2.28 -4.33
C TYR A 200 20.49 3.77 -4.41
N GLU A 201 21.52 4.58 -4.31
CA GLU A 201 21.43 6.03 -4.48
C GLU A 201 22.23 6.47 -5.72
N GLU A 202 21.88 7.64 -6.27
CA GLU A 202 22.70 8.28 -7.30
C GLU A 202 23.88 8.97 -6.64
N ILE A 203 25.08 8.39 -6.84
CA ILE A 203 26.33 8.91 -6.26
C ILE A 203 27.27 9.30 -7.39
N THR A 204 28.00 10.40 -7.20
CA THR A 204 29.03 10.85 -8.13
C THR A 204 30.39 10.35 -7.66
N HIS A 205 31.00 9.46 -8.44
CA HIS A 205 32.34 8.92 -8.19
C HIS A 205 33.35 9.43 -9.20
N PRO A 206 34.65 9.48 -8.82
CA PRO A 206 35.72 9.64 -9.79
C PRO A 206 35.81 8.42 -10.72
N SER A 207 35.99 8.68 -12.00
CA SER A 207 36.13 7.66 -13.02
C SER A 207 37.50 7.81 -13.69
N LEU A 208 38.31 6.74 -13.66
CA LEU A 208 39.67 6.77 -14.16
C LEU A 208 39.90 5.85 -15.35
N PHE A 209 40.62 6.36 -16.33
CA PHE A 209 41.15 5.59 -17.45
C PHE A 209 42.64 5.41 -17.25
N VAL A 210 43.11 4.18 -17.08
CA VAL A 210 44.48 3.87 -16.61
C VAL A 210 45.21 2.97 -17.59
N ARG A 211 46.46 3.34 -17.94
CA ARG A 211 47.36 2.55 -18.76
C ARG A 211 48.01 1.44 -17.94
N LEU A 212 47.96 0.24 -18.47
CA LEU A 212 48.71 -0.92 -18.01
C LEU A 212 49.73 -1.30 -19.10
N PRO A 213 51.00 -0.93 -18.99
CA PRO A 213 52.01 -1.20 -20.01
C PRO A 213 52.23 -2.69 -20.24
N LEU A 214 52.23 -3.15 -21.48
CA LEU A 214 52.46 -4.53 -21.84
C LEU A 214 53.95 -4.91 -21.72
N LYS A 215 54.26 -5.97 -21.00
CA LYS A 215 55.61 -6.52 -20.90
C LYS A 215 56.09 -7.06 -22.25
N GLY A 216 57.31 -6.73 -22.64
CA GLY A 216 57.91 -7.15 -23.91
C GLY A 216 57.37 -6.45 -25.17
N ARG A 217 56.49 -5.45 -25.03
CA ARG A 217 55.93 -4.64 -26.13
C ARG A 217 56.14 -3.17 -25.85
N SER A 218 57.25 -2.61 -26.29
CA SER A 218 57.59 -1.19 -26.05
C SER A 218 56.49 -0.30 -26.63
N HIS A 219 56.04 0.67 -25.81
CA HIS A 219 55.04 1.68 -26.14
C HIS A 219 53.61 1.13 -26.38
N GLU A 220 53.25 -0.07 -25.92
CA GLU A 220 51.90 -0.60 -25.95
C GLU A 220 51.37 -0.70 -24.53
N SER A 221 50.13 -0.28 -24.33
CA SER A 221 49.43 -0.38 -23.04
C SER A 221 47.98 -0.80 -23.24
N LEU A 222 47.46 -1.60 -22.33
CA LEU A 222 46.02 -1.74 -22.17
C LEU A 222 45.46 -0.51 -21.48
N VAL A 223 44.30 -0.02 -21.87
CA VAL A 223 43.63 1.05 -21.12
C VAL A 223 42.41 0.44 -20.43
N VAL A 224 42.47 0.37 -19.10
CA VAL A 224 41.35 -0.07 -18.26
C VAL A 224 40.58 1.13 -17.77
N TRP A 225 39.30 0.88 -17.43
CA TRP A 225 38.42 1.88 -16.85
C TRP A 225 37.87 1.38 -15.52
N THR A 226 37.79 2.28 -14.52
CA THR A 226 37.20 1.98 -13.21
C THR A 226 36.48 3.21 -12.64
N THR A 227 35.38 2.94 -11.93
CA THR A 227 34.63 3.91 -11.11
C THR A 227 34.94 3.79 -9.62
N THR A 228 35.80 2.84 -9.25
CA THR A 228 36.26 2.58 -7.88
C THR A 228 37.80 2.58 -7.84
N PRO A 229 38.45 3.73 -7.96
CA PRO A 229 39.90 3.82 -8.06
C PRO A 229 40.68 3.17 -6.92
N TRP A 230 40.07 3.12 -5.71
CA TRP A 230 40.68 2.50 -4.53
C TRP A 230 40.97 0.99 -4.70
N THR A 231 40.37 0.32 -5.72
CA THR A 231 40.61 -1.10 -5.99
C THR A 231 41.90 -1.34 -6.84
N LEU A 232 42.42 -0.31 -7.48
CA LEU A 232 43.62 -0.42 -8.35
C LEU A 232 44.89 -0.95 -7.64
N PRO A 233 45.15 -0.63 -6.35
CA PRO A 233 46.26 -1.22 -5.61
C PRO A 233 46.16 -2.74 -5.41
N ALA A 234 44.97 -3.34 -5.56
CA ALA A 234 44.71 -4.76 -5.48
C ALA A 234 44.46 -5.41 -6.87
N ASN A 235 44.82 -4.74 -7.96
CA ASN A 235 44.74 -5.30 -9.30
C ASN A 235 45.59 -6.57 -9.45
N VAL A 236 45.05 -7.63 -10.07
CA VAL A 236 45.78 -8.88 -10.34
C VAL A 236 45.71 -9.31 -11.81
N ALA A 237 44.66 -8.91 -12.54
CA ALA A 237 44.48 -9.23 -13.94
C ALA A 237 43.73 -8.11 -14.69
N ALA A 238 43.72 -8.20 -16.02
CA ALA A 238 42.84 -7.43 -16.88
C ALA A 238 41.99 -8.41 -17.70
N ALA A 239 40.68 -8.16 -17.86
CA ALA A 239 39.79 -9.03 -18.61
C ALA A 239 39.39 -8.41 -19.95
N VAL A 240 39.28 -9.25 -20.98
CA VAL A 240 38.81 -8.89 -22.32
C VAL A 240 37.73 -9.87 -22.80
N LYS A 241 36.82 -9.39 -23.63
CA LYS A 241 35.82 -10.25 -24.30
C LYS A 241 36.48 -10.97 -25.46
N PRO A 242 36.58 -12.32 -25.46
CA PRO A 242 37.34 -13.06 -26.43
C PRO A 242 36.94 -12.83 -27.89
N ASP A 243 35.65 -12.75 -28.13
CA ASP A 243 35.03 -12.60 -29.44
C ASP A 243 34.87 -11.16 -29.94
N ALA A 244 35.31 -10.15 -29.16
CA ALA A 244 35.26 -8.74 -29.54
C ALA A 244 36.52 -8.28 -30.25
N ASP A 245 36.43 -7.19 -31.05
CA ASP A 245 37.56 -6.57 -31.75
C ASP A 245 38.19 -5.49 -30.87
N TYR A 246 39.49 -5.58 -30.67
CA TYR A 246 40.34 -4.60 -29.99
C TYR A 246 41.27 -3.91 -30.94
N GLY A 247 41.39 -2.61 -30.79
CA GLY A 247 42.21 -1.74 -31.63
C GLY A 247 43.32 -1.05 -30.87
N ARG A 248 44.51 -1.04 -31.49
CA ARG A 248 45.65 -0.25 -30.98
C ARG A 248 45.70 1.10 -31.66
N ARG A 249 45.64 2.14 -30.86
CA ARG A 249 45.76 3.53 -31.30
C ARG A 249 47.24 3.86 -31.66
N ALA A 250 47.45 4.95 -32.38
CA ALA A 250 48.82 5.41 -32.76
C ALA A 250 49.71 5.71 -31.54
N ASN A 251 49.12 6.07 -30.40
CA ASN A 251 49.87 6.30 -29.15
C ASN A 251 50.18 5.01 -28.37
N GLY A 252 49.82 3.85 -28.89
CA GLY A 252 50.06 2.54 -28.30
C GLY A 252 48.96 1.99 -27.41
N ASP A 253 47.89 2.73 -27.18
CA ASP A 253 46.78 2.34 -26.29
C ASP A 253 45.85 1.30 -26.96
N TRP A 254 45.59 0.18 -26.30
CA TRP A 254 44.64 -0.83 -26.69
C TRP A 254 43.27 -0.56 -26.03
N VAL A 255 42.21 -0.55 -26.83
CA VAL A 255 40.80 -0.41 -26.41
C VAL A 255 39.89 -1.24 -27.30
N ALA A 256 38.66 -1.53 -26.86
CA ALA A 256 37.66 -2.19 -27.71
C ALA A 256 37.25 -1.26 -28.86
N VAL A 257 37.24 -1.78 -30.09
CA VAL A 257 36.84 -1.03 -31.30
C VAL A 257 35.42 -0.53 -31.22
N ALA A 258 34.50 -1.35 -30.68
CA ALA A 258 33.10 -0.99 -30.54
C ALA A 258 32.86 0.27 -29.67
N ARG A 259 33.76 0.56 -28.72
CA ARG A 259 33.70 1.76 -27.87
C ARG A 259 34.14 3.05 -28.54
N TYR A 260 34.97 2.93 -29.54
CA TYR A 260 35.60 4.05 -30.24
C TYR A 260 35.49 3.87 -31.75
N PRO A 261 34.29 3.83 -32.33
CA PRO A 261 34.06 3.52 -33.75
C PRO A 261 34.72 4.56 -34.69
N ASP A 262 34.88 5.79 -34.23
CA ASP A 262 35.44 6.89 -35.01
C ASP A 262 36.98 6.98 -34.89
N ASP A 263 37.64 6.13 -34.08
CA ASP A 263 39.06 6.15 -33.87
C ASP A 263 39.79 5.39 -35.02
N GLU A 264 40.96 5.94 -35.41
CA GLU A 264 41.87 5.25 -36.30
C GLU A 264 42.77 4.29 -35.51
N PHE A 265 42.70 2.99 -35.86
CA PHE A 265 43.55 1.99 -35.24
C PHE A 265 44.64 1.51 -36.19
N VAL A 266 45.87 1.55 -35.67
CA VAL A 266 47.06 1.06 -36.40
C VAL A 266 47.15 -0.46 -36.47
N GLN A 267 46.43 -1.14 -35.56
CA GLN A 267 46.30 -2.61 -35.53
C GLN A 267 44.92 -2.96 -34.93
N ARG A 268 44.34 -4.05 -35.43
CA ARG A 268 43.15 -4.67 -34.87
C ARG A 268 43.36 -6.18 -34.66
N VAL A 269 42.89 -6.69 -33.55
CA VAL A 269 42.96 -8.11 -33.15
C VAL A 269 41.67 -8.54 -32.49
N ARG A 270 41.44 -9.86 -32.42
CA ARG A 270 40.36 -10.39 -31.56
C ARG A 270 40.85 -10.40 -30.12
N GLY A 271 39.91 -10.30 -29.19
CA GLY A 271 40.17 -10.34 -27.75
C GLY A 271 40.98 -11.57 -27.33
N GLU A 272 40.70 -12.73 -27.94
CA GLU A 272 41.44 -13.98 -27.71
C GLU A 272 42.97 -13.83 -27.99
N GLU A 273 43.41 -12.95 -28.89
CA GLU A 273 44.81 -12.69 -29.18
C GLU A 273 45.49 -11.83 -28.09
N LEU A 274 44.73 -11.15 -27.26
CA LEU A 274 45.24 -10.41 -26.12
C LEU A 274 45.35 -11.26 -24.85
N VAL A 275 44.63 -12.38 -24.79
CA VAL A 275 44.61 -13.31 -23.63
C VAL A 275 46.02 -13.85 -23.41
N GLY A 276 46.47 -13.88 -22.16
CA GLY A 276 47.80 -14.33 -21.74
C GLY A 276 48.91 -13.30 -21.89
N LEU A 277 48.64 -12.13 -22.45
CA LEU A 277 49.66 -11.06 -22.44
C LEU A 277 49.91 -10.59 -21.00
N GLU A 278 51.18 -10.42 -20.65
CA GLU A 278 51.61 -9.88 -19.36
C GLU A 278 51.72 -8.36 -19.42
N TYR A 279 51.41 -7.72 -18.30
CA TYR A 279 51.53 -6.25 -18.19
C TYR A 279 52.17 -5.84 -16.85
N GLU A 280 52.55 -4.57 -16.73
CA GLU A 280 52.97 -3.96 -15.49
C GLU A 280 51.77 -3.44 -14.73
N GLY A 281 51.55 -3.90 -13.50
CA GLY A 281 50.45 -3.47 -12.65
C GLY A 281 50.53 -1.98 -12.27
N PRO A 282 49.41 -1.38 -11.87
CA PRO A 282 49.39 0.06 -11.54
C PRO A 282 50.24 0.42 -10.32
N PHE A 283 50.49 -0.57 -9.41
CA PHE A 283 51.19 -0.37 -8.11
C PHE A 283 52.05 -1.59 -7.75
N ASP A 284 52.91 -2.09 -8.67
CA ASP A 284 53.76 -3.28 -8.48
C ASP A 284 54.78 -3.15 -7.35
N GLU A 285 55.04 -1.96 -6.86
CA GLU A 285 55.96 -1.69 -5.75
C GLU A 285 55.38 -1.97 -4.37
N LEU A 286 54.07 -2.20 -4.23
CA LEU A 286 53.46 -2.51 -2.96
C LEU A 286 53.84 -3.95 -2.51
N ASP A 287 54.09 -4.12 -1.21
CA ASP A 287 54.37 -5.45 -0.65
C ASP A 287 53.25 -6.46 -0.98
N ALA A 288 51.98 -6.02 -1.00
CA ALA A 288 50.86 -6.86 -1.40
C ALA A 288 50.94 -7.35 -2.85
N GLN A 289 51.67 -6.73 -3.71
CA GLN A 289 51.86 -7.10 -5.15
C GLN A 289 53.08 -7.96 -5.43
N ALA A 290 53.91 -8.26 -4.43
CA ALA A 290 55.24 -8.90 -4.62
C ALA A 290 55.17 -10.23 -5.38
N ASP A 291 54.14 -11.03 -5.18
CA ASP A 291 53.95 -12.35 -5.79
C ASP A 291 52.92 -12.36 -6.93
N VAL A 292 52.46 -11.20 -7.42
CA VAL A 292 51.44 -11.10 -8.46
C VAL A 292 52.05 -11.08 -9.86
N SER A 293 51.64 -12.00 -10.71
CA SER A 293 51.95 -11.99 -12.14
C SER A 293 50.70 -11.51 -12.92
N HIS A 294 50.74 -10.24 -13.33
CA HIS A 294 49.64 -9.59 -14.04
C HIS A 294 49.50 -10.13 -15.46
N ARG A 295 48.32 -10.59 -15.83
CA ARG A 295 48.04 -11.12 -17.17
C ARG A 295 46.62 -10.79 -17.63
N VAL A 296 46.41 -10.82 -18.93
CA VAL A 296 45.07 -10.71 -19.55
C VAL A 296 44.34 -12.04 -19.46
N ILE A 297 43.10 -12.05 -19.01
CA ILE A 297 42.18 -13.20 -18.95
C ILE A 297 40.99 -13.01 -19.89
N PRO A 298 40.37 -14.08 -20.39
CA PRO A 298 39.11 -13.98 -21.11
C PRO A 298 37.93 -13.88 -20.13
N TRP A 299 36.91 -13.05 -20.46
CA TRP A 299 35.65 -12.96 -19.73
C TRP A 299 34.51 -12.55 -20.69
N GLU A 300 33.51 -13.43 -20.83
CA GLU A 300 32.39 -13.23 -21.76
C GLU A 300 31.51 -12.05 -21.43
N ASP A 301 31.39 -11.70 -20.12
CA ASP A 301 30.51 -10.65 -19.63
C ASP A 301 31.12 -9.24 -19.66
N VAL A 302 32.33 -9.10 -20.25
CA VAL A 302 32.90 -7.75 -20.46
C VAL A 302 31.96 -6.93 -21.33
N THR A 303 31.43 -5.82 -20.75
CA THR A 303 30.57 -4.89 -21.48
C THR A 303 31.34 -4.08 -22.49
N LEU A 304 30.77 -3.91 -23.69
CA LEU A 304 31.28 -3.03 -24.73
C LEU A 304 30.48 -1.72 -24.82
N GLU A 305 29.59 -1.46 -23.87
CA GLU A 305 28.74 -0.27 -23.86
C GLU A 305 29.34 0.86 -23.01
N GLU A 306 30.23 0.54 -22.06
CA GLU A 306 30.86 1.49 -21.14
C GLU A 306 32.37 1.35 -21.10
N GLY A 307 33.06 2.36 -20.59
CA GLY A 307 34.50 2.36 -20.35
C GLY A 307 35.34 2.16 -21.60
N THR A 308 36.28 1.25 -21.56
CA THR A 308 37.26 0.94 -22.65
C THR A 308 37.03 -0.43 -23.28
N GLY A 309 36.12 -1.26 -22.71
CA GLY A 309 35.97 -2.65 -23.07
C GLY A 309 37.12 -3.55 -22.58
N ILE A 310 37.95 -3.08 -21.68
CA ILE A 310 38.97 -3.81 -20.92
C ILE A 310 38.72 -3.54 -19.43
N VAL A 311 38.47 -4.59 -18.66
CA VAL A 311 38.11 -4.49 -17.24
C VAL A 311 39.31 -4.84 -16.37
N HIS A 312 39.60 -4.01 -15.37
CA HIS A 312 40.55 -4.36 -14.32
C HIS A 312 39.96 -5.33 -13.32
N ILE A 313 40.72 -6.33 -12.87
CA ILE A 313 40.24 -7.39 -11.97
C ILE A 313 40.99 -7.30 -10.64
N ALA A 314 40.20 -7.21 -9.54
CA ALA A 314 40.65 -7.17 -8.16
C ALA A 314 39.78 -8.10 -7.28
N PRO A 315 40.10 -9.40 -7.19
CA PRO A 315 39.26 -10.41 -6.53
C PRO A 315 38.90 -10.14 -5.08
N GLY A 316 39.73 -9.42 -4.36
CA GLY A 316 39.48 -9.03 -2.97
C GLY A 316 38.52 -7.85 -2.80
N ALA A 317 38.10 -7.22 -3.92
CA ALA A 317 37.30 -6.01 -3.95
C ALA A 317 36.17 -6.03 -5.00
N GLY A 318 35.79 -7.20 -5.51
CA GLY A 318 34.68 -7.40 -6.44
C GLY A 318 34.18 -8.84 -6.39
N ALA A 319 32.86 -9.03 -6.45
CA ALA A 319 32.24 -10.35 -6.36
C ALA A 319 32.48 -11.19 -7.61
N GLU A 320 32.29 -10.64 -8.80
CA GLU A 320 32.57 -11.30 -10.08
C GLU A 320 34.07 -11.58 -10.24
N ASP A 321 34.90 -10.63 -9.82
CA ASP A 321 36.36 -10.77 -9.85
C ASP A 321 36.82 -11.94 -8.95
N PHE A 322 36.14 -12.12 -7.80
CA PHE A 322 36.42 -13.25 -6.92
C PHE A 322 36.08 -14.60 -7.57
N GLU A 323 34.94 -14.71 -8.26
CA GLU A 323 34.60 -15.92 -9.01
C GLU A 323 35.59 -16.17 -10.16
N LEU A 324 36.01 -15.13 -10.89
CA LEU A 324 37.05 -15.27 -11.92
C LEU A 324 38.37 -15.75 -11.32
N SER A 325 38.69 -15.37 -10.08
CA SER A 325 39.91 -15.86 -9.40
C SER A 325 39.91 -17.37 -9.22
N LYS A 326 38.79 -17.98 -8.92
CA LYS A 326 38.65 -19.45 -8.80
C LYS A 326 38.84 -20.13 -10.15
N VAL A 327 38.24 -19.57 -11.21
CA VAL A 327 38.33 -20.15 -12.58
C VAL A 327 39.74 -20.05 -13.11
N TYR A 328 40.44 -18.93 -12.93
CA TYR A 328 41.74 -18.67 -13.55
C TYR A 328 42.93 -18.82 -12.60
N GLY A 329 42.68 -19.19 -11.33
CA GLY A 329 43.74 -19.34 -10.33
C GLY A 329 44.46 -18.01 -10.04
N LEU A 330 43.69 -16.90 -9.91
CA LEU A 330 44.27 -15.60 -9.62
C LEU A 330 44.47 -15.42 -8.10
N PRO A 331 45.48 -14.69 -7.67
CA PRO A 331 45.63 -14.36 -6.25
C PRO A 331 44.49 -13.44 -5.78
N VAL A 332 44.10 -13.60 -4.52
CA VAL A 332 43.08 -12.78 -3.88
C VAL A 332 43.76 -11.80 -2.93
N LEU A 333 43.83 -10.55 -3.32
CA LEU A 333 44.40 -9.48 -2.50
C LEU A 333 43.27 -8.74 -1.78
N ALA A 334 43.21 -8.82 -0.43
CA ALA A 334 42.26 -8.10 0.41
C ALA A 334 42.86 -6.74 0.81
N PRO A 335 42.39 -5.61 0.22
CA PRO A 335 43.06 -4.33 0.47
C PRO A 335 42.66 -3.66 1.79
N ILE A 336 41.48 -3.91 2.31
CA ILE A 336 40.90 -3.15 3.42
C ILE A 336 40.42 -4.02 4.57
N ASP A 337 40.49 -3.45 5.77
CA ASP A 337 39.95 -4.00 7.01
C ASP A 337 38.42 -3.81 7.14
N GLU A 338 37.86 -4.18 8.30
CA GLU A 338 36.43 -4.05 8.61
C GLU A 338 35.92 -2.59 8.62
N SER A 339 36.81 -1.63 8.85
CA SER A 339 36.50 -0.19 8.84
C SER A 339 36.73 0.47 7.48
N GLY A 340 37.02 -0.32 6.44
CA GLY A 340 37.33 0.17 5.09
C GLY A 340 38.67 0.87 4.98
N ARG A 341 39.63 0.56 5.87
CA ARG A 341 40.97 1.16 5.88
C ARG A 341 41.95 0.14 5.36
N PHE A 342 42.93 0.67 4.57
CA PHE A 342 43.96 -0.13 3.94
C PHE A 342 44.89 -0.79 4.97
N TYR A 343 45.23 -2.04 4.71
CA TYR A 343 46.21 -2.79 5.49
C TYR A 343 47.64 -2.30 5.25
N ARG A 344 48.57 -2.69 6.14
CA ARG A 344 49.99 -2.29 6.12
C ARG A 344 50.72 -2.64 4.82
N GLU A 345 50.36 -3.77 4.22
CA GLU A 345 50.97 -4.28 2.99
C GLU A 345 50.75 -3.39 1.77
N TYR A 346 49.86 -2.38 1.92
CA TYR A 346 49.57 -1.37 0.90
C TYR A 346 50.35 -0.05 1.09
N GLY A 347 51.43 -0.08 1.91
CA GLY A 347 52.44 0.98 2.00
C GLY A 347 51.86 2.37 2.34
N GLU A 348 51.99 3.33 1.42
CA GLU A 348 51.51 4.70 1.67
C GLU A 348 50.01 4.86 1.87
N PHE A 349 49.22 3.84 1.56
CA PHE A 349 47.77 3.79 1.76
C PHE A 349 47.39 3.30 3.15
N GLU A 350 48.32 2.73 3.94
CA GLU A 350 48.07 2.15 5.28
C GLU A 350 47.21 3.09 6.15
N GLY A 351 46.16 2.54 6.75
CA GLY A 351 45.26 3.21 7.70
C GLY A 351 44.35 4.27 7.10
N ARG A 352 44.41 4.53 5.80
CA ARG A 352 43.54 5.49 5.10
C ARG A 352 42.24 4.81 4.64
N SER A 353 41.16 5.55 4.61
CA SER A 353 39.90 5.12 4.03
C SER A 353 39.94 5.04 2.50
N THR A 354 38.99 4.34 1.92
CA THR A 354 38.82 4.22 0.46
C THR A 354 38.75 5.59 -0.23
N GLU A 355 37.99 6.54 0.33
CA GLU A 355 37.88 7.93 -0.19
C GLU A 355 39.17 8.72 -0.10
N GLU A 356 39.95 8.56 0.99
CA GLU A 356 41.22 9.24 1.19
C GLU A 356 42.26 8.72 0.19
N VAL A 357 42.25 7.43 -0.11
CA VAL A 357 43.17 6.75 -1.02
C VAL A 357 42.88 7.13 -2.48
N GLU A 358 41.64 7.27 -2.90
CA GLU A 358 41.29 7.67 -4.28
C GLU A 358 42.00 8.94 -4.74
N LYS A 359 42.05 9.96 -3.89
CA LYS A 359 42.74 11.22 -4.21
C LYS A 359 44.25 11.04 -4.41
N THR A 360 44.84 10.16 -3.61
CA THR A 360 46.27 9.84 -3.70
C THR A 360 46.56 9.04 -4.96
N ILE A 361 45.71 8.07 -5.32
CA ILE A 361 45.83 7.27 -6.54
C ILE A 361 45.82 8.13 -7.79
N VAL A 362 44.93 9.11 -7.88
CA VAL A 362 44.88 10.04 -9.03
C VAL A 362 46.24 10.74 -9.20
N VAL A 363 46.78 11.34 -8.14
CA VAL A 363 48.07 12.04 -8.14
C VAL A 363 49.21 11.11 -8.53
N GLU A 364 49.25 9.88 -7.97
CA GLU A 364 50.33 8.93 -8.28
C GLU A 364 50.27 8.42 -9.73
N LEU A 365 49.09 8.14 -10.27
CA LEU A 365 48.90 7.72 -11.65
C LEU A 365 49.29 8.84 -12.64
N GLU A 366 48.96 10.10 -12.31
CA GLU A 366 49.45 11.27 -13.10
C GLU A 366 50.97 11.35 -13.08
N ARG A 367 51.60 11.29 -11.90
CA ARG A 367 53.06 11.36 -11.74
C ARG A 367 53.75 10.23 -12.52
N ARG A 368 53.14 9.05 -12.63
CA ARG A 368 53.68 7.89 -13.38
C ARG A 368 53.36 7.95 -14.88
N GLY A 369 52.61 8.93 -15.36
CA GLY A 369 52.13 9.02 -16.74
C GLY A 369 51.18 7.88 -17.15
N ARG A 370 50.52 7.22 -16.17
CA ARG A 370 49.58 6.13 -16.38
C ARG A 370 48.13 6.61 -16.48
N LEU A 371 47.81 7.80 -15.99
CA LEU A 371 46.45 8.36 -16.10
C LEU A 371 46.20 8.88 -17.53
N VAL A 372 45.20 8.31 -18.21
CA VAL A 372 44.78 8.75 -19.55
C VAL A 372 43.74 9.85 -19.43
N LYS A 373 42.74 9.65 -18.53
CA LYS A 373 41.64 10.55 -18.34
C LYS A 373 41.07 10.38 -16.91
N HIS A 374 40.67 11.51 -16.34
CA HIS A 374 39.90 11.56 -15.08
C HIS A 374 38.62 12.34 -15.32
N GLU A 375 37.49 11.78 -14.96
CA GLU A 375 36.21 12.41 -15.05
C GLU A 375 35.33 11.99 -13.86
N SER A 376 34.21 12.67 -13.67
CA SER A 376 33.20 12.27 -12.67
C SER A 376 32.01 11.63 -13.36
N ILE A 377 31.54 10.53 -12.81
CA ILE A 377 30.34 9.83 -13.28
C ILE A 377 29.32 9.75 -12.16
N THR A 378 28.08 10.08 -12.48
CA THR A 378 26.95 9.87 -11.57
C THR A 378 26.23 8.60 -11.99
N HIS A 379 26.15 7.66 -11.08
CA HIS A 379 25.54 6.36 -11.33
C HIS A 379 24.86 5.84 -10.06
N ARG A 380 23.98 4.85 -10.22
CA ARG A 380 23.35 4.16 -9.09
C ARG A 380 24.39 3.30 -8.39
N TYR A 381 24.59 3.55 -7.10
CA TYR A 381 25.56 2.84 -6.28
C TYR A 381 24.92 2.30 -5.00
N PRO A 382 25.30 1.09 -4.54
CA PRO A 382 24.74 0.51 -3.32
C PRO A 382 25.20 1.26 -2.07
N VAL A 383 24.24 1.60 -1.22
CA VAL A 383 24.48 2.21 0.10
C VAL A 383 23.95 1.32 1.20
N CYS A 384 24.45 1.46 2.40
CA CYS A 384 23.92 0.78 3.55
C CYS A 384 22.51 1.31 3.85
N TRP A 385 21.49 0.48 3.78
CA TRP A 385 20.10 0.87 3.98
C TRP A 385 19.81 1.45 5.39
N ARG A 386 20.71 1.22 6.35
CA ARG A 386 20.60 1.68 7.74
C ARG A 386 21.29 3.00 8.02
N CYS A 387 22.51 3.20 7.49
CA CYS A 387 23.32 4.38 7.77
C CYS A 387 23.62 5.25 6.53
N ALA A 388 23.15 4.84 5.35
CA ALA A 388 23.38 5.51 4.06
C ALA A 388 24.86 5.65 3.66
N THR A 389 25.77 4.91 4.28
CA THR A 389 27.18 4.89 3.89
C THR A 389 27.35 4.10 2.59
N PRO A 390 28.10 4.60 1.58
CA PRO A 390 28.44 3.83 0.41
C PRO A 390 29.10 2.50 0.78
N LEU A 391 28.70 1.41 0.13
CA LEU A 391 29.24 0.08 0.40
C LEU A 391 30.58 -0.11 -0.32
N VAL A 392 31.40 -0.99 0.24
CA VAL A 392 32.61 -1.48 -0.39
C VAL A 392 32.52 -3.00 -0.55
N PHE A 393 33.31 -3.57 -1.46
CA PHE A 393 33.47 -5.01 -1.53
C PHE A 393 34.73 -5.43 -0.75
N ARG A 394 34.60 -6.45 0.09
CA ARG A 394 35.75 -7.02 0.79
C ARG A 394 35.57 -8.52 1.03
N ILE A 395 36.69 -9.21 1.21
CA ILE A 395 36.67 -10.62 1.61
C ILE A 395 36.18 -10.76 3.04
N ALA A 396 35.19 -11.59 3.22
CA ALA A 396 34.70 -11.97 4.54
C ALA A 396 34.31 -13.45 4.58
N ASP A 397 34.42 -14.01 5.79
CA ASP A 397 33.90 -15.32 6.14
C ASP A 397 32.56 -15.11 6.82
N ASP A 398 31.48 -15.50 6.15
CA ASP A 398 30.14 -15.36 6.68
C ASP A 398 29.45 -16.73 6.80
N TRP A 399 28.53 -16.88 7.76
CA TRP A 399 27.67 -18.04 7.85
C TRP A 399 26.53 -17.91 6.87
N LEU A 400 26.35 -18.94 6.03
CA LEU A 400 25.36 -19.00 4.97
C LEU A 400 24.49 -20.24 5.11
N ILE A 401 23.22 -20.09 4.69
CA ILE A 401 22.31 -21.22 4.47
C ILE A 401 22.17 -21.40 2.96
N SER A 402 22.46 -22.62 2.46
CA SER A 402 22.22 -23.01 1.08
C SER A 402 20.72 -22.98 0.78
N CYS A 403 20.37 -22.38 -0.35
CA CYS A 403 18.97 -22.23 -0.78
C CYS A 403 18.58 -23.24 -1.89
N ASP A 404 19.51 -23.96 -2.46
CA ASP A 404 19.24 -24.79 -3.64
C ASP A 404 18.30 -25.97 -3.34
N GLU A 405 18.47 -26.62 -2.19
CA GLU A 405 17.71 -27.81 -1.83
C GLU A 405 16.26 -27.51 -1.43
N ILE A 406 15.98 -26.31 -0.95
CA ILE A 406 14.63 -25.90 -0.51
C ILE A 406 13.83 -25.16 -1.59
N ARG A 407 14.51 -24.68 -2.63
CA ARG A 407 13.92 -23.83 -3.67
C ARG A 407 12.62 -24.37 -4.25
N GLU A 408 12.62 -25.62 -4.71
CA GLU A 408 11.44 -26.25 -5.31
C GLU A 408 10.29 -26.44 -4.30
N GLN A 409 10.61 -26.71 -3.06
CA GLN A 409 9.61 -26.84 -1.98
C GLN A 409 8.97 -25.49 -1.68
N MET A 410 9.73 -24.41 -1.67
CA MET A 410 9.21 -23.05 -1.47
C MET A 410 8.33 -22.59 -2.64
N LEU A 411 8.72 -22.91 -3.89
CA LEU A 411 7.88 -22.65 -5.07
C LEU A 411 6.55 -23.41 -4.98
N ALA A 412 6.58 -24.67 -4.57
CA ALA A 412 5.38 -25.50 -4.39
C ALA A 412 4.49 -24.92 -3.26
N ALA A 413 5.07 -24.49 -2.16
CA ALA A 413 4.35 -23.83 -1.06
C ALA A 413 3.73 -22.49 -1.51
N ASN A 414 4.46 -21.64 -2.26
CA ASN A 414 3.93 -20.38 -2.78
C ASN A 414 2.73 -20.60 -3.74
N ALA A 415 2.73 -21.70 -4.50
CA ALA A 415 1.62 -22.03 -5.40
C ALA A 415 0.29 -22.31 -4.66
N THR A 416 0.32 -22.59 -3.36
CA THR A 416 -0.89 -22.81 -2.54
C THR A 416 -1.45 -21.52 -1.95
N VAL A 417 -0.74 -20.39 -2.06
CA VAL A 417 -1.08 -19.10 -1.42
C VAL A 417 -1.96 -18.26 -2.33
N ALA A 418 -3.05 -17.72 -1.79
CA ALA A 418 -3.91 -16.76 -2.47
C ALA A 418 -3.33 -15.34 -2.35
N TRP A 419 -2.75 -14.81 -3.42
CA TRP A 419 -2.20 -13.46 -3.46
C TRP A 419 -3.22 -12.43 -3.93
N THR A 420 -3.30 -11.33 -3.22
CA THR A 420 -4.09 -10.15 -3.59
C THR A 420 -3.18 -8.92 -3.65
N PRO A 421 -2.99 -8.26 -4.82
CA PRO A 421 -3.29 -8.74 -6.18
C PRO A 421 -2.51 -10.00 -6.60
N ASP A 422 -3.11 -10.80 -7.46
CA ASP A 422 -2.61 -12.13 -7.86
C ASP A 422 -1.23 -12.14 -8.53
N PHE A 423 -0.88 -11.08 -9.28
CA PHE A 423 0.41 -10.99 -9.98
C PHE A 423 1.62 -10.95 -9.04
N TYR A 424 1.43 -10.67 -7.75
CA TYR A 424 2.53 -10.70 -6.78
C TYR A 424 3.01 -12.12 -6.49
N SER A 425 2.18 -13.14 -6.70
CA SER A 425 2.62 -14.55 -6.68
C SER A 425 3.79 -14.79 -7.63
N LYS A 426 3.72 -14.25 -8.85
CA LYS A 426 4.81 -14.36 -9.82
C LYS A 426 6.08 -13.64 -9.38
N ARG A 427 5.96 -12.50 -8.70
CA ARG A 427 7.13 -11.79 -8.15
C ARG A 427 7.81 -12.59 -7.03
N MET A 428 7.02 -13.29 -6.20
CA MET A 428 7.56 -14.22 -5.22
C MET A 428 8.26 -15.39 -5.91
N ASP A 429 7.65 -15.99 -6.92
CA ASP A 429 8.27 -17.05 -7.73
C ASP A 429 9.59 -16.61 -8.37
N ASP A 430 9.63 -15.40 -8.96
CA ASP A 430 10.84 -14.86 -9.57
C ASP A 430 11.95 -14.66 -8.53
N TRP A 431 11.60 -14.19 -7.33
CA TRP A 431 12.54 -14.10 -6.23
C TRP A 431 13.07 -15.49 -5.82
N LEU A 432 12.18 -16.44 -5.58
CA LEU A 432 12.55 -17.80 -5.17
C LEU A 432 13.43 -18.52 -6.18
N ARG A 433 13.23 -18.32 -7.50
CA ARG A 433 14.08 -18.89 -8.56
C ARG A 433 15.47 -18.29 -8.61
N ASN A 434 15.61 -17.01 -8.23
CA ASN A 434 16.85 -16.25 -8.38
C ASN A 434 17.53 -15.91 -7.05
N MET A 435 16.97 -16.31 -5.90
CA MET A 435 17.59 -16.08 -4.59
C MET A 435 18.92 -16.80 -4.48
N GLY A 436 19.93 -16.12 -4.00
CA GLY A 436 21.22 -16.69 -3.61
C GLY A 436 21.15 -17.26 -2.19
N ASP A 437 22.25 -17.86 -1.73
CA ASP A 437 22.35 -18.37 -0.39
C ASP A 437 22.19 -17.27 0.66
N TRP A 438 21.46 -17.62 1.73
CA TRP A 438 21.12 -16.64 2.76
C TRP A 438 22.31 -16.39 3.70
N ASN A 439 22.89 -15.19 3.66
CA ASN A 439 23.89 -14.75 4.61
C ASN A 439 23.21 -14.39 5.95
N ILE A 440 23.40 -15.23 6.95
CA ILE A 440 22.73 -15.13 8.24
C ILE A 440 23.57 -14.51 9.35
N SER A 441 24.84 -14.19 9.13
CA SER A 441 25.72 -13.64 10.16
C SER A 441 25.97 -12.16 10.05
N ARG A 442 26.02 -11.48 11.19
CA ARG A 442 26.35 -10.05 11.32
C ARG A 442 27.40 -9.87 12.40
N ARG A 443 28.44 -9.10 12.13
CA ARG A 443 29.51 -8.79 13.10
C ARG A 443 29.13 -7.61 13.98
N ARG A 444 28.10 -7.81 14.77
CA ARG A 444 27.49 -6.80 15.65
C ARG A 444 27.26 -7.32 17.06
N TYR A 445 26.58 -6.54 17.92
CA TYR A 445 26.54 -6.77 19.36
C TYR A 445 25.15 -7.09 19.89
N PHE A 446 24.13 -6.28 19.56
CA PHE A 446 22.75 -6.46 20.03
C PHE A 446 21.89 -7.09 18.94
N GLY A 447 21.68 -8.39 19.03
CA GLY A 447 20.92 -9.18 18.08
C GLY A 447 20.86 -10.64 18.48
N LEU A 448 20.26 -11.46 17.66
CA LEU A 448 20.16 -12.90 17.80
C LEU A 448 21.57 -13.53 17.95
N PRO A 449 21.95 -14.12 19.08
CA PRO A 449 23.22 -14.80 19.16
C PRO A 449 23.18 -16.11 18.35
N LEU A 450 24.13 -16.30 17.43
CA LEU A 450 24.21 -17.53 16.64
C LEU A 450 24.71 -18.68 17.54
N PRO A 451 24.02 -19.84 17.58
CA PRO A 451 24.34 -20.95 18.50
C PRO A 451 25.45 -21.86 17.99
N PHE A 452 26.48 -21.30 17.36
CA PHE A 452 27.55 -22.05 16.69
C PHE A 452 28.80 -22.12 17.53
N TYR A 453 29.26 -23.34 17.80
CA TYR A 453 30.43 -23.65 18.58
C TYR A 453 31.44 -24.46 17.73
N PRO A 454 32.28 -23.78 16.92
CA PRO A 454 33.29 -24.44 16.10
C PRO A 454 34.43 -24.99 16.98
N CYS A 455 35.00 -26.14 16.59
CA CYS A 455 36.16 -26.76 17.23
C CYS A 455 37.34 -26.86 16.28
N GLU A 456 38.56 -26.74 16.79
CA GLU A 456 39.79 -26.94 16.03
C GLU A 456 39.90 -28.33 15.38
N CYS A 457 39.14 -29.32 15.89
CA CYS A 457 39.04 -30.62 15.24
C CYS A 457 38.23 -30.64 13.94
N GLY A 458 37.66 -29.47 13.53
CA GLY A 458 36.83 -29.33 12.34
C GLY A 458 35.34 -29.64 12.57
N HIS A 459 34.95 -30.01 13.79
CA HIS A 459 33.54 -30.24 14.12
C HIS A 459 32.85 -28.96 14.54
N LEU A 460 31.61 -28.76 14.04
CA LEU A 460 30.72 -27.69 14.44
C LEU A 460 29.59 -28.25 15.30
N THR A 461 29.47 -27.79 16.54
CA THR A 461 28.31 -28.09 17.39
C THR A 461 27.30 -26.92 17.24
N VAL A 462 26.04 -27.21 16.93
CA VAL A 462 24.96 -26.23 16.87
C VAL A 462 23.94 -26.54 17.96
N ILE A 463 23.74 -25.60 18.87
CA ILE A 463 22.76 -25.71 19.96
C ILE A 463 21.36 -25.36 19.43
N GLY A 464 20.38 -26.21 19.70
CA GLY A 464 19.00 -26.05 19.26
C GLY A 464 18.00 -25.63 20.33
N SER A 465 18.43 -25.56 21.60
CA SER A 465 17.56 -25.15 22.73
C SER A 465 18.36 -24.72 23.95
N LEU A 466 17.73 -23.98 24.86
CA LEU A 466 18.29 -23.57 26.11
C LEU A 466 18.52 -24.79 27.04
N ALA A 467 17.64 -25.78 26.97
CA ALA A 467 17.81 -27.05 27.70
C ALA A 467 19.08 -27.81 27.24
N GLU A 468 19.31 -27.88 25.94
CA GLU A 468 20.52 -28.48 25.36
C GLU A 468 21.77 -27.69 25.75
N LEU A 469 21.72 -26.35 25.73
CA LEU A 469 22.83 -25.51 26.19
C LEU A 469 23.18 -25.78 27.62
N ARG A 470 22.19 -25.87 28.51
CA ARG A 470 22.40 -26.18 29.95
C ARG A 470 23.00 -27.57 30.16
N ASP A 471 22.59 -28.57 29.41
CA ASP A 471 23.10 -29.94 29.51
C ASP A 471 24.56 -30.04 29.04
N ARG A 472 24.94 -29.29 28.02
CA ARG A 472 26.28 -29.34 27.41
C ARG A 472 27.28 -28.35 28.00
N ALA A 473 26.80 -27.37 28.76
CA ALA A 473 27.66 -26.31 29.28
C ALA A 473 28.73 -26.85 30.24
N THR A 474 29.95 -26.40 30.07
CA THR A 474 31.09 -26.70 30.95
C THR A 474 31.38 -25.55 31.91
N ALA A 475 31.00 -24.33 31.58
CA ALA A 475 31.12 -23.13 32.43
C ALA A 475 30.20 -22.01 31.90
N GLY A 476 30.04 -20.93 32.71
CA GLY A 476 29.41 -19.67 32.31
C GLY A 476 27.89 -19.60 32.52
N LEU A 477 27.21 -20.69 32.86
CA LEU A 477 25.75 -20.69 33.14
C LEU A 477 25.34 -19.81 34.33
N ASP A 478 26.23 -19.65 35.31
CA ASP A 478 26.00 -18.79 36.47
C ASP A 478 26.03 -17.29 36.14
N GLN A 479 26.57 -16.94 34.99
CA GLN A 479 26.64 -15.58 34.48
C GLN A 479 25.59 -15.29 33.37
N LEU A 480 24.91 -16.33 32.88
CA LEU A 480 23.89 -16.21 31.85
C LEU A 480 22.62 -15.59 32.42
N GLN A 481 22.46 -14.29 32.20
CA GLN A 481 21.25 -13.55 32.60
C GLN A 481 20.15 -13.68 31.55
N GLU A 482 20.55 -13.70 30.28
CA GLU A 482 19.70 -13.81 29.10
C GLU A 482 20.54 -14.29 27.91
N LEU A 483 19.91 -14.66 26.80
CA LEU A 483 20.60 -15.19 25.62
C LEU A 483 21.36 -14.16 24.77
N HIS A 484 21.41 -12.88 25.15
CA HIS A 484 22.17 -11.85 24.43
C HIS A 484 23.65 -11.80 24.82
N ARG A 485 24.44 -11.15 23.98
CA ARG A 485 25.80 -10.72 24.29
C ARG A 485 25.76 -9.58 25.33
N PRO A 486 26.69 -9.52 26.29
CA PRO A 486 27.85 -10.41 26.42
C PRO A 486 27.60 -11.71 27.19
N TRP A 487 26.44 -11.89 27.82
CA TRP A 487 26.20 -12.97 28.80
C TRP A 487 26.30 -14.37 28.19
N ILE A 488 25.79 -14.57 26.96
CA ILE A 488 25.87 -15.87 26.26
C ILE A 488 27.31 -16.20 25.82
N ASP A 489 28.18 -15.20 25.61
CA ASP A 489 29.56 -15.39 25.17
C ASP A 489 30.43 -16.04 26.27
N GLU A 490 30.00 -15.99 27.55
CA GLU A 490 30.69 -16.63 28.69
C GLU A 490 30.40 -18.12 28.77
N VAL A 491 29.36 -18.61 28.09
CA VAL A 491 28.98 -20.03 28.13
C VAL A 491 29.87 -20.84 27.20
N THR A 492 30.59 -21.82 27.78
CA THR A 492 31.41 -22.77 27.04
C THR A 492 30.78 -24.15 27.07
N ILE A 493 30.98 -24.94 26.01
CA ILE A 493 30.47 -26.31 25.91
C ILE A 493 31.60 -27.31 25.60
N SER A 494 31.35 -28.61 25.74
CA SER A 494 32.22 -29.63 25.21
C SER A 494 31.92 -29.95 23.76
N CYS A 495 32.95 -30.02 22.92
CA CYS A 495 32.80 -30.45 21.51
C CYS A 495 32.30 -31.91 21.44
N GLU A 496 31.29 -32.17 20.64
CA GLU A 496 30.68 -33.50 20.49
C GLU A 496 31.67 -34.56 19.94
N SER A 497 32.61 -34.12 19.11
CA SER A 497 33.54 -35.04 18.45
C SER A 497 34.78 -35.38 19.29
N CYS A 498 35.42 -34.39 19.92
CA CYS A 498 36.74 -34.59 20.60
C CYS A 498 36.71 -34.29 22.11
N GLY A 499 35.61 -33.72 22.67
CA GLY A 499 35.48 -33.36 24.06
C GLY A 499 36.19 -32.08 24.52
N GLU A 500 36.90 -31.38 23.63
CA GLU A 500 37.55 -30.12 23.94
C GLU A 500 36.51 -29.03 24.27
N VAL A 501 36.90 -28.10 25.15
CA VAL A 501 36.06 -26.98 25.55
C VAL A 501 36.11 -25.94 24.46
N VAL A 502 34.93 -25.60 23.92
CA VAL A 502 34.78 -24.63 22.82
C VAL A 502 33.90 -23.46 23.23
N ARG A 503 34.12 -22.32 22.57
CA ARG A 503 33.34 -21.09 22.72
C ARG A 503 32.46 -20.85 21.50
N ARG A 504 31.37 -20.15 21.72
CA ARG A 504 30.46 -19.65 20.66
C ARG A 504 31.17 -18.64 19.74
N VAL A 505 30.79 -18.62 18.50
CA VAL A 505 31.12 -17.50 17.57
C VAL A 505 30.54 -16.19 18.12
N THR A 506 31.24 -15.07 17.87
CA THR A 506 30.78 -13.78 18.41
C THR A 506 29.73 -13.08 17.55
N GLU A 507 29.50 -13.55 16.33
CA GLU A 507 28.50 -13.02 15.41
C GLU A 507 27.10 -13.15 15.98
N VAL A 508 26.25 -12.18 15.58
CA VAL A 508 24.80 -12.22 15.78
C VAL A 508 24.11 -12.54 14.46
N GLY A 509 22.87 -12.97 14.53
CA GLY A 509 22.10 -13.34 13.33
C GLY A 509 21.51 -12.16 12.57
N ASP A 510 21.07 -12.46 11.38
CA ASP A 510 20.26 -11.56 10.57
C ASP A 510 18.88 -11.36 11.22
N ALA A 511 18.42 -10.11 11.36
CA ALA A 511 17.14 -9.76 11.97
C ALA A 511 15.92 -10.38 11.25
N TRP A 512 16.08 -10.81 9.99
CA TRP A 512 15.01 -11.51 9.27
C TRP A 512 14.78 -12.95 9.78
N LEU A 513 15.74 -13.54 10.49
CA LEU A 513 15.52 -14.77 11.25
C LEU A 513 14.55 -14.52 12.43
N ASP A 514 14.71 -13.38 13.10
CA ASP A 514 13.86 -12.99 14.24
C ASP A 514 12.39 -12.84 13.84
N ALA A 515 12.15 -12.18 12.70
CA ALA A 515 10.80 -11.96 12.18
C ALA A 515 10.22 -13.21 11.48
N GLY A 516 11.09 -14.10 10.96
CA GLY A 516 10.65 -15.28 10.20
C GLY A 516 10.16 -16.44 11.06
N ILE A 517 10.57 -16.51 12.34
CA ILE A 517 10.22 -17.62 13.23
C ILE A 517 8.88 -17.46 13.95
N VAL A 518 8.27 -16.29 13.89
CA VAL A 518 7.11 -15.93 14.71
C VAL A 518 5.90 -16.87 14.61
N PRO A 519 5.60 -17.57 13.51
CA PRO A 519 4.53 -18.57 13.47
C PRO A 519 4.79 -19.81 14.35
N PHE A 520 6.00 -19.96 14.83
CA PHE A 520 6.44 -21.07 15.69
C PHE A 520 6.61 -20.62 17.14
N SER A 521 7.36 -19.55 17.35
CA SER A 521 7.69 -19.04 18.68
C SER A 521 6.49 -18.45 19.41
N THR A 522 5.56 -17.81 18.70
CA THR A 522 4.38 -17.16 19.30
C THR A 522 3.21 -18.12 19.49
N LEU A 523 3.27 -19.30 18.90
CA LEU A 523 2.23 -20.32 18.98
C LEU A 523 2.64 -21.57 19.77
N GLY A 524 3.89 -21.63 20.24
CA GLY A 524 4.40 -22.73 21.04
C GLY A 524 4.52 -24.04 20.27
N TRP A 525 4.99 -23.99 19.01
CA TRP A 525 5.30 -25.19 18.24
C TRP A 525 6.27 -26.12 19.01
N GLN A 526 5.99 -27.40 19.01
CA GLN A 526 6.75 -28.38 19.80
C GLN A 526 6.85 -28.08 21.32
N ASN A 527 5.82 -27.43 21.88
CA ASN A 527 5.72 -27.17 23.32
C ASN A 527 4.34 -27.59 23.84
N ALA A 528 4.23 -28.77 24.41
CA ALA A 528 2.97 -29.34 24.91
C ALA A 528 2.39 -28.59 26.13
N GLU A 529 3.20 -27.76 26.82
CA GLU A 529 2.79 -26.98 28.00
C GLU A 529 2.47 -25.51 27.67
N TRP A 530 2.45 -25.16 26.40
CA TRP A 530 2.19 -23.78 25.94
C TRP A 530 0.84 -23.26 26.45
N LYS A 531 0.86 -22.01 26.91
CA LYS A 531 -0.34 -21.27 27.33
C LYS A 531 -0.68 -20.18 26.34
N GLU A 532 -1.96 -19.92 26.13
CA GLU A 532 -2.48 -18.97 25.14
C GLU A 532 -1.82 -17.57 25.18
N ASN A 533 -1.56 -17.05 26.37
CA ASN A 533 -0.87 -15.76 26.58
C ASN A 533 0.55 -15.94 27.15
N GLY A 534 1.10 -17.12 27.00
CA GLY A 534 2.36 -17.50 27.67
C GLY A 534 3.57 -16.76 27.13
N TYR A 535 3.52 -16.29 25.90
CA TYR A 535 4.63 -15.54 25.32
C TYR A 535 4.90 -14.22 26.07
N ALA A 536 3.89 -13.38 26.22
CA ALA A 536 4.02 -12.07 26.87
C ALA A 536 4.21 -12.17 28.39
N THR A 537 3.53 -13.12 29.02
CA THR A 537 3.59 -13.28 30.48
C THR A 537 4.82 -14.06 30.97
N GLY A 538 5.60 -14.65 30.05
CA GLY A 538 6.68 -15.56 30.40
C GLY A 538 6.22 -16.85 31.10
N ALA A 539 4.93 -17.15 31.05
CA ALA A 539 4.37 -18.34 31.72
C ALA A 539 4.52 -19.63 30.89
N SER A 540 4.88 -19.50 29.61
CA SER A 540 5.27 -20.62 28.77
C SER A 540 6.78 -20.61 28.61
N GLU A 541 7.41 -21.72 28.90
CA GLU A 541 8.83 -21.92 28.57
C GLU A 541 8.92 -22.21 27.06
N GLY A 542 10.08 -21.96 26.48
CA GLY A 542 10.38 -22.28 25.10
C GLY A 542 10.48 -23.79 24.84
N LEU A 543 11.34 -24.17 23.88
CA LEU A 543 11.61 -25.57 23.59
C LEU A 543 12.37 -26.23 24.74
N SER A 544 11.94 -27.43 25.16
CA SER A 544 12.60 -28.18 26.24
C SER A 544 13.67 -29.15 25.75
N GLY A 545 14.14 -29.03 24.52
CA GLY A 545 15.22 -29.83 23.93
C GLY A 545 14.73 -30.89 23.00
N ALA A 546 14.37 -32.03 23.18
CA ALA A 546 14.11 -33.09 22.23
C ALA A 546 12.71 -33.02 21.65
N ASP A 547 12.50 -33.78 20.57
CA ASP A 547 11.25 -33.90 19.79
C ASP A 547 9.98 -33.86 20.65
N LEU A 548 9.43 -32.66 20.83
CA LEU A 548 8.14 -32.47 21.43
C LEU A 548 7.06 -32.60 20.34
N PRO A 549 5.94 -33.27 20.64
CA PRO A 549 4.82 -33.29 19.69
C PRO A 549 4.20 -31.90 19.60
N ASP A 550 3.74 -31.57 18.41
CA ASP A 550 2.88 -30.41 18.21
C ASP A 550 1.65 -30.55 19.11
N HIS A 551 1.08 -29.44 19.52
CA HIS A 551 -0.10 -29.44 20.36
C HIS A 551 -1.27 -28.70 19.71
N ASP A 552 -2.48 -28.92 20.24
CA ASP A 552 -3.73 -28.43 19.66
C ASP A 552 -3.77 -26.90 19.47
N TYR A 553 -3.08 -26.15 20.32
CA TYR A 553 -3.03 -24.69 20.20
C TYR A 553 -2.29 -24.22 18.94
N TRP A 554 -1.12 -24.83 18.63
CA TRP A 554 -0.38 -24.51 17.40
C TRP A 554 -1.16 -24.93 16.16
N GLU A 555 -1.69 -26.14 16.13
CA GLU A 555 -2.48 -26.66 15.01
C GLU A 555 -3.77 -25.84 14.77
N LYS A 556 -4.34 -25.22 15.82
CA LYS A 556 -5.50 -24.34 15.70
C LYS A 556 -5.21 -23.09 14.89
N TRP A 557 -3.98 -22.52 14.98
CA TRP A 557 -3.63 -21.22 14.47
C TRP A 557 -2.63 -21.22 13.31
N PHE A 558 -2.08 -22.38 12.95
CA PHE A 558 -1.11 -22.52 11.86
C PHE A 558 -1.61 -23.45 10.75
N PRO A 559 -1.44 -23.08 9.46
CA PRO A 559 -0.89 -21.82 8.95
C PRO A 559 -1.81 -20.64 9.23
N GLY A 560 -1.26 -19.42 9.24
CA GLY A 560 -2.09 -18.22 9.31
C GLY A 560 -3.06 -18.13 8.13
N ASP A 561 -4.32 -17.75 8.38
CA ASP A 561 -5.29 -17.59 7.30
C ASP A 561 -4.92 -16.43 6.39
N TRP A 562 -4.29 -15.38 6.95
CA TRP A 562 -3.99 -14.17 6.22
C TRP A 562 -2.81 -13.39 6.80
N VAL A 563 -2.07 -12.71 5.91
CA VAL A 563 -1.02 -11.74 6.25
C VAL A 563 -1.09 -10.53 5.33
N SER A 564 -0.60 -9.38 5.79
CA SER A 564 -0.56 -8.17 4.94
C SER A 564 0.64 -7.30 5.24
N GLU A 565 1.42 -7.00 4.21
CA GLU A 565 2.53 -6.06 4.26
C GLU A 565 2.81 -5.43 2.88
N MET A 566 3.68 -4.41 2.86
CA MET A 566 4.13 -3.77 1.64
C MET A 566 4.88 -4.75 0.73
N ARG A 567 4.88 -4.48 -0.57
CA ARG A 567 5.48 -5.33 -1.61
C ARG A 567 6.96 -5.67 -1.41
N GLU A 568 7.71 -4.81 -0.73
CA GLU A 568 9.11 -5.05 -0.40
C GLU A 568 9.29 -6.33 0.43
N GLN A 569 8.28 -6.68 1.21
CA GLN A 569 8.30 -7.86 2.09
C GLN A 569 8.29 -9.19 1.32
N ILE A 570 8.00 -9.19 0.02
CA ILE A 570 8.16 -10.37 -0.84
C ILE A 570 9.57 -10.95 -0.74
N ARG A 571 10.60 -10.09 -0.64
CA ARG A 571 12.01 -10.47 -0.54
C ARG A 571 12.56 -10.43 0.88
N LEU A 572 11.76 -9.99 1.84
CA LEU A 572 12.14 -9.79 3.22
C LEU A 572 11.32 -10.72 4.12
N TRP A 573 10.29 -10.22 4.78
CA TRP A 573 9.54 -10.98 5.77
C TRP A 573 8.77 -12.18 5.17
N PHE A 574 8.08 -12.00 4.04
CA PHE A 574 7.39 -13.13 3.40
C PHE A 574 8.35 -14.23 2.99
N TYR A 575 9.55 -13.84 2.52
CA TYR A 575 10.61 -14.78 2.19
C TYR A 575 11.11 -15.53 3.44
N SER A 576 11.48 -14.83 4.51
CA SER A 576 12.01 -15.46 5.73
C SER A 576 10.98 -16.37 6.41
N LEU A 577 9.71 -15.91 6.50
CA LEU A 577 8.59 -16.75 6.97
C LEU A 577 8.47 -18.05 6.17
N SER A 578 8.43 -17.92 4.85
CA SER A 578 8.27 -19.07 3.96
C SER A 578 9.45 -20.02 4.05
N PHE A 579 10.68 -19.49 4.07
CA PHE A 579 11.90 -20.27 4.20
C PHE A 579 11.90 -21.12 5.49
N MET A 580 11.66 -20.47 6.62
CA MET A 580 11.67 -21.15 7.93
C MET A 580 10.51 -22.14 8.07
N SER A 581 9.33 -21.76 7.61
CA SER A 581 8.16 -22.63 7.65
C SER A 581 8.31 -23.88 6.78
N VAL A 582 8.75 -23.71 5.55
CA VAL A 582 8.96 -24.85 4.63
C VAL A 582 10.11 -25.74 5.15
N THR A 583 11.16 -25.17 5.70
CA THR A 583 12.23 -25.94 6.34
C THR A 583 11.72 -26.80 7.48
N LEU A 584 10.93 -26.24 8.41
CA LEU A 584 10.51 -26.93 9.61
C LEU A 584 9.31 -27.88 9.39
N THR A 585 8.40 -27.55 8.48
CA THR A 585 7.13 -28.26 8.31
C THR A 585 6.81 -28.73 6.88
N GLY A 586 7.52 -28.25 5.87
CA GLY A 586 7.16 -28.47 4.46
C GLY A 586 5.92 -27.69 3.99
N ARG A 587 5.37 -26.77 4.81
CA ARG A 587 4.11 -26.05 4.57
C ARG A 587 4.34 -24.55 4.45
N SER A 588 3.47 -23.87 3.69
CA SER A 588 3.38 -22.40 3.72
C SER A 588 2.98 -21.89 5.10
N PRO A 589 3.55 -20.77 5.58
CA PRO A 589 3.16 -20.20 6.88
C PRO A 589 1.81 -19.49 6.88
N TYR A 590 1.25 -19.21 5.70
CA TYR A 590 -0.02 -18.49 5.51
C TYR A 590 -0.77 -18.99 4.28
N ASN A 591 -2.10 -18.79 4.29
CA ASN A 591 -3.00 -19.19 3.20
C ASN A 591 -3.26 -18.05 2.21
N ALA A 592 -3.31 -16.80 2.67
CA ALA A 592 -3.57 -15.64 1.84
C ALA A 592 -2.67 -14.45 2.19
N VAL A 593 -2.35 -13.65 1.18
CA VAL A 593 -1.52 -12.45 1.31
C VAL A 593 -2.21 -11.28 0.62
N LEU A 594 -2.36 -10.16 1.34
CA LEU A 594 -2.61 -8.85 0.74
C LEU A 594 -1.31 -8.05 0.75
N THR A 595 -0.83 -7.66 -0.42
CA THR A 595 0.35 -6.80 -0.51
C THR A 595 0.04 -5.51 -1.26
N TYR A 596 0.67 -4.40 -0.85
CA TYR A 596 0.37 -3.07 -1.34
C TYR A 596 1.64 -2.28 -1.66
N GLU A 597 1.48 -1.23 -2.46
CA GLU A 597 2.56 -0.39 -2.98
C GLU A 597 3.00 0.69 -1.96
N LYS A 598 3.91 1.57 -2.38
CA LYS A 598 4.48 2.63 -1.53
C LYS A 598 3.53 3.80 -1.31
N LEU A 599 3.69 4.44 -0.17
CA LEU A 599 3.11 5.74 0.13
C LEU A 599 4.03 6.86 -0.38
N ARG A 600 3.45 7.86 -1.05
CA ARG A 600 4.12 9.04 -1.60
C ARG A 600 3.42 10.31 -1.14
N ASP A 601 4.06 11.46 -1.26
CA ASP A 601 3.41 12.73 -0.98
C ASP A 601 2.27 13.02 -1.99
N GLU A 602 1.47 14.03 -1.75
CA GLU A 602 0.31 14.35 -2.58
C GLU A 602 0.67 14.71 -4.04
N THR A 603 1.95 15.07 -4.31
CA THR A 603 2.46 15.31 -5.66
C THR A 603 2.99 14.05 -6.34
N GLY A 604 3.09 12.93 -5.62
CA GLY A 604 3.59 11.64 -6.10
C GLY A 604 5.08 11.42 -5.93
N ARG A 605 5.78 12.26 -5.15
CA ARG A 605 7.20 12.11 -4.82
C ARG A 605 7.37 11.22 -3.59
N GLU A 606 8.53 10.61 -3.44
CA GLU A 606 8.89 9.91 -2.20
C GLU A 606 8.95 10.88 -1.03
N MET A 607 8.55 10.39 0.15
CA MET A 607 8.62 11.19 1.38
C MET A 607 9.98 11.00 2.05
N HIS A 608 10.68 12.11 2.26
CA HIS A 608 11.93 12.12 3.02
C HIS A 608 11.92 13.27 4.04
N ARG A 609 12.32 12.99 5.28
CA ARG A 609 12.43 14.03 6.32
C ARG A 609 13.36 15.17 5.90
N SER A 610 14.47 14.85 5.23
CA SER A 610 15.41 15.83 4.74
C SER A 610 14.86 16.75 3.63
N TRP A 611 13.80 16.33 2.94
CA TRP A 611 13.13 17.14 1.91
C TRP A 611 11.98 17.98 2.47
N GLY A 612 11.61 17.79 3.75
CA GLY A 612 10.52 18.51 4.39
C GLY A 612 9.12 18.16 3.87
N ASN A 613 8.96 17.04 3.16
CA ASN A 613 7.68 16.55 2.62
C ASN A 613 7.16 15.30 3.36
N SER A 614 7.80 14.89 4.45
CA SER A 614 7.35 13.77 5.28
C SER A 614 6.31 14.25 6.27
N ILE A 615 5.22 13.50 6.39
CA ILE A 615 4.17 13.70 7.39
C ILE A 615 4.27 12.55 8.39
N ASP A 616 4.50 12.87 9.66
CA ASP A 616 4.56 11.86 10.73
C ASP A 616 3.14 11.38 11.10
N ALA A 617 3.02 10.13 11.57
CA ALA A 617 1.73 9.54 11.93
C ALA A 617 0.98 10.36 12.98
N ALA A 618 1.66 10.85 14.02
CA ALA A 618 1.05 11.67 15.06
C ALA A 618 0.49 12.99 14.49
N GLU A 619 1.26 13.69 13.65
CA GLU A 619 0.82 14.90 12.97
C GLU A 619 -0.40 14.64 12.07
N ALA A 620 -0.37 13.56 11.29
CA ALA A 620 -1.47 13.19 10.42
C ALA A 620 -2.75 12.88 11.21
N LEU A 621 -2.65 12.12 12.29
CA LEU A 621 -3.78 11.77 13.16
C LEU A 621 -4.43 13.01 13.80
N GLU A 622 -3.64 13.99 14.22
CA GLU A 622 -4.14 15.22 14.84
C GLU A 622 -4.63 16.27 13.83
N SER A 623 -4.25 16.16 12.56
CA SER A 623 -4.66 17.12 11.52
C SER A 623 -5.80 16.60 10.62
N MET A 624 -5.73 15.33 10.25
CA MET A 624 -6.68 14.70 9.34
C MET A 624 -7.82 13.99 10.09
N GLY A 625 -7.49 13.32 11.20
CA GLY A 625 -8.35 12.39 11.91
C GLY A 625 -8.15 10.95 11.43
N ALA A 626 -8.36 10.00 12.33
CA ALA A 626 -8.12 8.57 12.05
C ALA A 626 -9.07 8.01 10.98
N ASP A 627 -10.38 8.27 11.07
CA ASP A 627 -11.36 7.78 10.10
C ASP A 627 -11.08 8.30 8.68
N VAL A 628 -10.65 9.56 8.54
CA VAL A 628 -10.30 10.15 7.25
C VAL A 628 -9.06 9.48 6.66
N MET A 629 -8.05 9.21 7.49
CA MET A 629 -6.86 8.47 7.06
C MET A 629 -7.20 7.04 6.64
N ARG A 630 -8.00 6.34 7.45
CA ARG A 630 -8.45 4.95 7.19
C ARG A 630 -9.24 4.88 5.87
N TRP A 631 -10.12 5.83 5.62
CA TRP A 631 -10.85 5.93 4.35
C TRP A 631 -9.91 6.12 3.15
N LEU A 632 -8.96 7.06 3.27
CA LEU A 632 -7.94 7.31 2.23
C LEU A 632 -7.14 6.04 1.92
N PHE A 633 -6.72 5.30 2.94
CA PHE A 633 -5.99 4.04 2.80
C PHE A 633 -6.82 2.95 2.13
N CYS A 634 -8.10 2.84 2.47
CA CYS A 634 -9.01 1.84 1.91
C CYS A 634 -9.46 2.16 0.47
N GLU A 635 -9.51 3.44 0.09
CA GLU A 635 -9.84 3.87 -1.28
C GLU A 635 -8.74 3.49 -2.28
N GLN A 636 -7.50 3.41 -1.81
CA GLN A 636 -6.34 3.16 -2.65
C GLN A 636 -6.32 1.75 -3.22
N VAL A 637 -6.12 1.65 -4.54
CA VAL A 637 -5.87 0.36 -5.21
C VAL A 637 -4.51 -0.18 -4.76
N PRO A 638 -4.42 -1.38 -4.16
CA PRO A 638 -3.17 -1.89 -3.58
C PRO A 638 -2.00 -1.98 -4.55
N SER A 639 -2.24 -2.20 -5.84
CA SER A 639 -1.20 -2.23 -6.88
C SER A 639 -0.66 -0.87 -7.33
N GLN A 640 -1.08 0.22 -6.70
CA GLN A 640 -0.68 1.58 -7.05
C GLN A 640 -0.16 2.33 -5.84
N ASN A 641 0.83 3.21 -6.06
CA ASN A 641 1.34 4.08 -5.00
C ASN A 641 0.25 5.00 -4.46
N LEU A 642 0.13 5.07 -3.15
CA LEU A 642 -0.80 5.96 -2.47
C LEU A 642 -0.25 7.39 -2.45
N ARG A 643 -1.06 8.36 -2.88
CA ARG A 643 -0.79 9.79 -2.67
C ARG A 643 -1.40 10.25 -1.36
N PHE A 644 -0.56 10.60 -0.41
CA PHE A 644 -0.95 10.97 0.94
C PHE A 644 -0.65 12.44 1.23
N GLY A 645 -1.63 13.16 1.78
CA GLY A 645 -1.48 14.57 2.15
C GLY A 645 -2.80 15.23 2.54
N TYR A 646 -2.74 16.49 2.89
CA TYR A 646 -3.89 17.26 3.41
C TYR A 646 -4.94 17.57 2.35
N GLY A 647 -4.55 17.69 1.07
CA GLY A 647 -5.46 17.89 -0.05
C GLY A 647 -6.44 16.73 -0.21
N PRO A 648 -5.97 15.49 -0.45
CA PRO A 648 -6.81 14.29 -0.50
C PRO A 648 -7.68 14.10 0.76
N ALA A 649 -7.13 14.31 1.96
CA ALA A 649 -7.87 14.23 3.21
C ALA A 649 -9.04 15.24 3.27
N GLY A 650 -8.84 16.46 2.79
CA GLY A 650 -9.88 17.48 2.71
C GLY A 650 -11.02 17.11 1.77
N GLU A 651 -10.73 16.38 0.69
CA GLU A 651 -11.75 15.86 -0.22
C GLU A 651 -12.61 14.77 0.43
N ILE A 652 -11.98 13.87 1.18
CA ILE A 652 -12.71 12.85 1.94
C ILE A 652 -13.63 13.50 2.97
N LYS A 653 -13.14 14.46 3.75
CA LYS A 653 -13.97 15.19 4.72
C LYS A 653 -15.22 15.81 4.06
N ARG A 654 -15.09 16.36 2.86
CA ARG A 654 -16.23 16.89 2.10
C ARG A 654 -17.22 15.81 1.67
N ARG A 655 -16.75 14.64 1.26
CA ARG A 655 -17.61 13.50 0.89
C ARG A 655 -18.36 12.97 2.12
N LEU A 656 -17.69 12.82 3.26
CA LEU A 656 -18.29 12.36 4.52
C LEU A 656 -19.37 13.32 5.04
N LEU A 657 -19.36 14.61 4.69
CA LEU A 657 -20.44 15.54 5.01
C LEU A 657 -21.78 15.12 4.39
N THR A 658 -21.82 14.39 3.29
CA THR A 658 -23.07 13.90 2.69
C THR A 658 -23.73 12.85 3.60
N LEU A 659 -22.94 11.93 4.14
CA LEU A 659 -23.43 10.97 5.15
C LEU A 659 -23.90 11.71 6.41
N TRP A 660 -23.06 12.60 6.94
CA TRP A 660 -23.39 13.38 8.14
C TRP A 660 -24.69 14.16 7.99
N ASN A 661 -24.89 14.83 6.85
CA ASN A 661 -26.12 15.55 6.54
C ASN A 661 -27.35 14.63 6.41
N SER A 662 -27.16 13.41 5.87
CA SER A 662 -28.24 12.43 5.77
C SER A 662 -28.68 11.92 7.15
N VAL A 663 -27.72 11.67 8.05
CA VAL A 663 -28.00 11.33 9.44
C VAL A 663 -28.61 12.52 10.19
N SER A 664 -28.06 13.73 10.01
CA SER A 664 -28.59 14.95 10.63
C SER A 664 -30.03 15.22 10.17
N PHE A 665 -30.37 14.92 8.92
CA PHE A 665 -31.74 14.98 8.41
C PHE A 665 -32.65 14.00 9.17
N MET A 666 -32.24 12.74 9.30
CA MET A 666 -32.99 11.71 10.05
C MET A 666 -33.21 12.13 11.50
N VAL A 667 -32.16 12.58 12.20
CA VAL A 667 -32.18 13.06 13.58
C VAL A 667 -33.13 14.23 13.74
N THR A 668 -33.04 15.24 12.86
CA THR A 668 -33.83 16.46 12.94
C THR A 668 -35.32 16.17 12.75
N TYR A 669 -35.70 15.51 11.67
CA TYR A 669 -37.10 15.24 11.36
C TYR A 669 -37.67 14.13 12.22
N GLY A 670 -36.87 13.13 12.58
CA GLY A 670 -37.28 12.10 13.54
C GLY A 670 -37.65 12.69 14.90
N ASN A 671 -36.90 13.66 15.39
CA ASN A 671 -37.21 14.36 16.64
C ASN A 671 -38.45 15.27 16.53
N ILE A 672 -38.60 16.00 15.41
CA ILE A 672 -39.78 16.86 15.17
C ILE A 672 -41.05 16.02 15.14
N GLU A 673 -41.04 14.96 14.41
CA GLU A 673 -42.21 14.08 14.18
C GLU A 673 -42.35 12.99 15.24
N LYS A 674 -41.43 12.94 16.23
CA LYS A 674 -41.43 11.94 17.32
C LYS A 674 -41.41 10.50 16.84
N PHE A 675 -40.58 10.23 15.84
CA PHE A 675 -40.33 8.89 15.31
C PHE A 675 -39.71 8.01 16.39
N GLU A 676 -40.24 6.81 16.57
CA GLU A 676 -39.76 5.81 17.51
C GLU A 676 -39.09 4.65 16.71
N PRO A 677 -37.75 4.58 16.68
CA PRO A 677 -37.05 3.49 16.02
C PRO A 677 -37.21 2.18 16.79
N SER A 678 -37.12 1.07 16.08
CA SER A 678 -37.27 -0.27 16.68
C SER A 678 -36.14 -1.19 16.23
N TRP A 679 -35.41 -1.77 17.19
CA TRP A 679 -34.38 -2.77 16.88
C TRP A 679 -34.98 -4.03 16.22
N ALA A 680 -36.30 -4.29 16.38
CA ALA A 680 -36.98 -5.37 15.67
C ALA A 680 -36.97 -5.19 14.16
N ASP A 681 -37.01 -3.94 13.64
CA ASP A 681 -36.95 -3.66 12.21
C ASP A 681 -35.60 -4.13 11.61
N VAL A 682 -34.52 -4.11 12.40
CA VAL A 682 -33.19 -4.58 11.97
C VAL A 682 -33.11 -6.11 11.97
N ARG A 683 -33.77 -6.76 12.93
CA ARG A 683 -33.77 -8.24 13.07
C ARG A 683 -34.72 -8.94 12.14
N GLU A 684 -35.89 -8.36 11.91
CA GLU A 684 -37.03 -9.01 11.28
C GLU A 684 -37.35 -8.41 9.91
N GLY A 685 -36.68 -7.27 9.56
CA GLY A 685 -36.99 -6.48 8.39
C GLY A 685 -38.06 -5.40 8.68
N VAL A 686 -38.06 -4.35 7.87
CA VAL A 686 -39.03 -3.26 7.96
C VAL A 686 -40.40 -3.78 7.58
N GLY A 687 -41.27 -3.96 8.58
CA GLY A 687 -42.61 -4.50 8.43
C GLY A 687 -43.69 -3.53 8.93
N GLY A 688 -44.95 -3.88 8.73
CA GLY A 688 -46.14 -3.24 9.37
C GLY A 688 -46.67 -1.98 8.69
N SER A 689 -45.95 -1.34 7.78
CA SER A 689 -46.35 -0.14 7.04
C SER A 689 -46.46 -0.43 5.55
N GLU A 690 -47.37 0.31 4.86
CA GLU A 690 -47.52 0.18 3.40
C GLU A 690 -46.28 0.81 2.68
N LEU A 691 -45.33 -0.04 2.28
CA LEU A 691 -44.11 0.36 1.59
C LEU A 691 -44.40 0.81 0.15
N ARG A 692 -43.94 2.01 -0.20
CA ARG A 692 -43.99 2.50 -1.59
C ARG A 692 -42.84 1.87 -2.40
N THR A 693 -42.91 2.03 -3.72
CA THR A 693 -41.88 1.54 -4.63
C THR A 693 -40.51 2.05 -4.25
N LEU A 694 -40.37 3.35 -3.91
CA LEU A 694 -39.12 3.96 -3.49
C LEU A 694 -38.57 3.40 -2.16
N ASP A 695 -39.44 2.99 -1.23
CA ASP A 695 -39.04 2.33 0.02
C ASP A 695 -38.49 0.93 -0.27
N ARG A 696 -39.22 0.15 -1.07
CA ARG A 696 -38.80 -1.20 -1.49
C ARG A 696 -37.49 -1.12 -2.24
N TRP A 697 -37.31 -0.10 -3.09
CA TRP A 697 -36.05 0.12 -3.78
C TRP A 697 -34.87 0.38 -2.80
N LEU A 698 -35.05 1.27 -1.80
CA LEU A 698 -33.97 1.54 -0.84
C LEU A 698 -33.65 0.31 0.01
N LEU A 699 -34.68 -0.47 0.41
CA LEU A 699 -34.48 -1.72 1.13
C LEU A 699 -33.68 -2.72 0.27
N ALA A 700 -34.05 -2.93 -1.00
CA ALA A 700 -33.32 -3.80 -1.92
C ALA A 700 -31.87 -3.29 -2.15
N ARG A 701 -31.68 -1.97 -2.30
CA ARG A 701 -30.34 -1.35 -2.46
C ARG A 701 -29.50 -1.51 -1.20
N THR A 702 -30.12 -1.48 -0.02
CA THR A 702 -29.44 -1.75 1.26
C THR A 702 -28.95 -3.20 1.32
N GLN A 703 -29.78 -4.17 0.90
CA GLN A 703 -29.37 -5.58 0.85
C GLN A 703 -28.25 -5.80 -0.17
N GLN A 704 -28.33 -5.15 -1.32
CA GLN A 704 -27.26 -5.17 -2.33
C GLN A 704 -25.95 -4.60 -1.77
N LEU A 705 -25.99 -3.50 -0.99
CA LEU A 705 -24.81 -2.96 -0.32
C LEU A 705 -24.18 -3.99 0.64
N VAL A 706 -25.01 -4.68 1.44
CA VAL A 706 -24.51 -5.72 2.37
C VAL A 706 -23.82 -6.84 1.61
N GLU A 707 -24.39 -7.30 0.49
CA GLU A 707 -23.78 -8.33 -0.36
C GLU A 707 -22.47 -7.85 -1.01
N GLU A 708 -22.49 -6.66 -1.61
CA GLU A 708 -21.29 -6.05 -2.24
C GLU A 708 -20.14 -5.85 -1.23
N ALA A 709 -20.47 -5.37 -0.02
CA ALA A 709 -19.51 -5.19 1.05
C ALA A 709 -18.96 -6.53 1.55
N THR A 710 -19.84 -7.52 1.78
CA THR A 710 -19.43 -8.85 2.21
C THR A 710 -18.44 -9.48 1.22
N SER A 711 -18.79 -9.49 -0.07
CA SER A 711 -17.91 -10.01 -1.13
C SER A 711 -16.56 -9.29 -1.14
N ALA A 712 -16.55 -7.97 -1.05
CA ALA A 712 -15.30 -7.18 -1.10
C ALA A 712 -14.41 -7.39 0.13
N TYR A 713 -15.01 -7.60 1.33
CA TYR A 713 -14.24 -7.96 2.53
C TYR A 713 -13.67 -9.38 2.44
N GLU A 714 -14.44 -10.35 1.92
CA GLU A 714 -13.94 -11.73 1.75
C GLU A 714 -12.85 -11.82 0.66
N GLU A 715 -12.86 -10.94 -0.34
CA GLU A 715 -11.83 -10.82 -1.37
C GLU A 715 -10.62 -9.99 -0.92
N PHE A 716 -10.61 -9.43 0.28
CA PHE A 716 -9.58 -8.51 0.78
C PHE A 716 -9.37 -7.28 -0.13
N TRP A 717 -10.45 -6.74 -0.74
CA TRP A 717 -10.37 -5.68 -1.74
C TRP A 717 -11.08 -4.39 -1.31
N THR A 718 -10.41 -3.56 -0.50
CA THR A 718 -10.95 -2.33 0.10
C THR A 718 -11.42 -1.26 -0.90
N PRO A 719 -10.84 -1.05 -2.11
CA PRO A 719 -11.32 -0.03 -3.03
C PRO A 719 -12.76 -0.28 -3.51
N ARG A 720 -13.22 -1.54 -3.53
CA ARG A 720 -14.60 -1.88 -3.88
C ARG A 720 -15.55 -1.52 -2.75
N LEU A 721 -15.11 -1.65 -1.49
CA LEU A 721 -15.87 -1.21 -0.32
C LEU A 721 -16.17 0.29 -0.39
N VAL A 722 -15.12 1.10 -0.55
CA VAL A 722 -15.26 2.57 -0.56
C VAL A 722 -16.19 3.02 -1.69
N ARG A 723 -16.08 2.43 -2.89
CA ARG A 723 -17.00 2.73 -3.99
C ARG A 723 -18.44 2.35 -3.68
N ALA A 724 -18.68 1.20 -3.06
CA ALA A 724 -20.01 0.78 -2.66
C ALA A 724 -20.61 1.73 -1.61
N PHE A 725 -19.80 2.16 -0.65
CA PHE A 725 -20.20 3.11 0.40
C PHE A 725 -20.55 4.48 -0.16
N ASP A 726 -19.70 5.08 -1.01
CA ASP A 726 -19.97 6.36 -1.65
C ASP A 726 -21.22 6.30 -2.53
N SER A 727 -21.38 5.23 -3.32
CA SER A 727 -22.56 5.04 -4.17
C SER A 727 -23.84 4.94 -3.35
N PHE A 728 -23.82 4.20 -2.25
CA PHE A 728 -24.98 4.08 -1.39
C PHE A 728 -25.38 5.40 -0.69
N VAL A 729 -24.39 6.16 -0.22
CA VAL A 729 -24.63 7.47 0.40
C VAL A 729 -25.22 8.46 -0.62
N ASP A 730 -24.78 8.42 -1.89
CA ASP A 730 -25.37 9.20 -2.96
C ASP A 730 -26.83 8.77 -3.23
N ASP A 731 -27.10 7.50 -3.34
CA ASP A 731 -28.42 6.91 -3.51
C ASP A 731 -29.37 7.34 -2.37
N LEU A 732 -28.87 7.25 -1.14
CA LEU A 732 -29.63 7.63 0.06
C LEU A 732 -29.97 9.12 0.07
N SER A 733 -28.97 9.98 -0.13
CA SER A 733 -29.09 11.44 -0.05
C SER A 733 -29.79 12.05 -1.25
N ASN A 734 -29.27 11.76 -2.46
CA ASN A 734 -29.65 12.44 -3.69
C ASN A 734 -30.85 11.80 -4.41
N TRP A 735 -31.18 10.57 -4.05
CA TRP A 735 -32.36 9.90 -4.61
C TRP A 735 -33.47 9.70 -3.58
N TYR A 736 -33.22 8.94 -2.51
CA TYR A 736 -34.25 8.61 -1.55
C TYR A 736 -34.70 9.82 -0.69
N ILE A 737 -33.80 10.45 0.07
CA ILE A 737 -34.12 11.56 0.96
C ILE A 737 -34.71 12.72 0.17
N ARG A 738 -34.08 13.12 -0.93
CA ARG A 738 -34.53 14.27 -1.72
C ARG A 738 -35.94 14.05 -2.26
N ARG A 739 -36.27 12.86 -2.74
CA ARG A 739 -37.60 12.55 -3.31
C ARG A 739 -38.67 12.31 -2.23
N SER A 740 -38.24 11.83 -1.06
CA SER A 740 -39.15 11.54 0.03
C SER A 740 -39.38 12.73 0.99
N ARG A 741 -38.78 13.91 0.76
CA ARG A 741 -38.85 15.06 1.69
C ARG A 741 -40.25 15.43 2.16
N ARG A 742 -41.24 15.46 1.27
CA ARG A 742 -42.65 15.75 1.62
C ARG A 742 -43.25 14.70 2.56
N ARG A 743 -42.82 13.47 2.42
CA ARG A 743 -43.29 12.35 3.29
C ARG A 743 -42.73 12.55 4.71
N PHE A 744 -41.48 12.95 4.86
CA PHE A 744 -40.89 13.25 6.16
C PHE A 744 -41.55 14.48 6.82
N TYR A 745 -41.99 15.47 6.06
CA TYR A 745 -42.72 16.65 6.58
C TYR A 745 -44.15 16.37 7.03
N SER A 746 -44.72 15.24 6.64
CA SER A 746 -46.10 14.84 6.95
C SER A 746 -46.21 13.54 7.74
N TYR A 747 -45.10 13.12 8.39
CA TYR A 747 -45.02 11.89 9.12
C TYR A 747 -45.50 10.66 8.34
N ASP A 748 -44.72 10.17 7.44
CA ASP A 748 -44.92 8.86 6.80
C ASP A 748 -44.00 7.82 7.49
N ASP A 749 -44.57 6.97 8.34
CA ASP A 749 -43.85 6.00 9.16
C ASP A 749 -42.97 5.05 8.29
N ALA A 750 -43.46 4.62 7.12
CA ALA A 750 -42.73 3.78 6.22
C ALA A 750 -41.43 4.45 5.72
N ALA A 751 -41.50 5.77 5.42
CA ALA A 751 -40.35 6.53 4.98
C ALA A 751 -39.27 6.64 6.08
N PHE A 752 -39.69 6.93 7.34
CA PHE A 752 -38.77 7.01 8.47
C PHE A 752 -38.11 5.67 8.78
N ARG A 753 -38.88 4.57 8.86
CA ARG A 753 -38.33 3.24 9.11
C ARG A 753 -37.39 2.79 8.04
N THR A 754 -37.72 3.04 6.77
CA THR A 754 -36.87 2.67 5.65
C THR A 754 -35.55 3.46 5.66
N LEU A 755 -35.60 4.77 5.88
CA LEU A 755 -34.37 5.60 5.96
C LEU A 755 -33.51 5.19 7.14
N TRP A 756 -34.09 5.02 8.31
CA TRP A 756 -33.40 4.59 9.52
C TRP A 756 -32.76 3.22 9.35
N TYR A 757 -33.51 2.26 8.80
CA TYR A 757 -32.97 0.93 8.49
C TYR A 757 -31.76 0.99 7.55
N GLY A 758 -31.87 1.73 6.45
CA GLY A 758 -30.77 1.91 5.50
C GLY A 758 -29.52 2.50 6.14
N LEU A 759 -29.67 3.54 6.98
CA LEU A 759 -28.58 4.14 7.74
C LEU A 759 -27.95 3.16 8.74
N VAL A 760 -28.77 2.41 9.48
CA VAL A 760 -28.28 1.44 10.47
C VAL A 760 -27.48 0.31 9.80
N GLN A 761 -27.96 -0.23 8.70
CA GLN A 761 -27.22 -1.26 7.96
C GLN A 761 -25.93 -0.71 7.34
N TYR A 762 -25.97 0.52 6.82
CA TYR A 762 -24.77 1.19 6.33
C TYR A 762 -23.70 1.35 7.43
N LEU A 763 -24.11 1.78 8.64
CA LEU A 763 -23.17 1.92 9.77
C LEU A 763 -22.51 0.58 10.13
N ARG A 764 -23.25 -0.53 10.07
CA ARG A 764 -22.70 -1.87 10.33
C ARG A 764 -21.64 -2.28 9.31
N VAL A 765 -21.88 -2.04 8.01
CA VAL A 765 -20.96 -2.47 6.96
C VAL A 765 -19.76 -1.53 6.80
N VAL A 766 -19.88 -0.24 7.14
CA VAL A 766 -18.78 0.72 7.06
C VAL A 766 -17.88 0.73 8.31
N ALA A 767 -18.38 0.22 9.44
CA ALA A 767 -17.68 0.26 10.73
C ALA A 767 -16.25 -0.28 10.70
N PRO A 768 -15.90 -1.38 10.01
CA PRO A 768 -14.51 -1.80 9.94
C PRO A 768 -13.58 -0.77 9.28
N VAL A 769 -14.06 -0.04 8.27
CA VAL A 769 -13.28 1.00 7.57
C VAL A 769 -13.24 2.29 8.38
N MET A 770 -14.37 2.73 8.91
CA MET A 770 -14.57 4.02 9.57
C MET A 770 -15.16 3.82 10.99
N PRO A 771 -14.37 3.28 11.92
CA PRO A 771 -14.88 2.77 13.19
C PRO A 771 -15.41 3.86 14.13
N PHE A 772 -14.80 5.05 14.13
CA PHE A 772 -15.15 6.08 15.08
C PHE A 772 -16.46 6.78 14.73
N LEU A 773 -16.60 7.22 13.49
CA LEU A 773 -17.83 7.88 13.05
C LEU A 773 -19.01 6.89 13.05
N ALA A 774 -18.76 5.65 12.65
CA ALA A 774 -19.79 4.61 12.68
C ALA A 774 -20.27 4.35 14.11
N GLU A 775 -19.38 4.22 15.08
CA GLU A 775 -19.72 4.02 16.50
C GLU A 775 -20.43 5.22 17.09
N HIS A 776 -19.96 6.44 16.82
CA HIS A 776 -20.58 7.68 17.30
C HIS A 776 -22.03 7.80 16.77
N LEU A 777 -22.25 7.56 15.49
CA LEU A 777 -23.58 7.64 14.89
C LEU A 777 -24.48 6.46 15.30
N TRP A 778 -23.90 5.26 15.49
CA TRP A 778 -24.61 4.11 16.04
C TRP A 778 -25.18 4.41 17.42
N ARG A 779 -24.38 5.00 18.28
CA ARG A 779 -24.81 5.36 19.64
C ARG A 779 -26.04 6.22 19.60
N ASN A 780 -26.03 7.27 18.77
CA ASN A 780 -27.14 8.20 18.67
C ASN A 780 -28.39 7.59 18.02
N LEU A 781 -28.21 6.86 16.89
CA LEU A 781 -29.32 6.36 16.11
C LEU A 781 -29.93 5.05 16.66
N VAL A 782 -29.16 4.28 17.41
CA VAL A 782 -29.53 2.92 17.79
C VAL A 782 -29.43 2.68 19.30
N ALA A 783 -28.23 2.73 19.89
CA ALA A 783 -28.01 2.28 21.25
C ALA A 783 -28.77 3.10 22.28
N GLU A 784 -28.87 4.43 22.11
CA GLU A 784 -29.63 5.33 23.01
C GLU A 784 -31.10 5.47 22.62
N ALA A 785 -31.47 5.09 21.41
CA ALA A 785 -32.80 5.30 20.87
C ALA A 785 -33.70 4.04 20.90
N CYS A 786 -33.11 2.84 20.96
CA CYS A 786 -33.84 1.57 20.91
C CYS A 786 -33.59 0.75 22.18
N GLU A 787 -34.66 0.22 22.78
CA GLU A 787 -34.56 -0.78 23.84
C GLU A 787 -33.97 -2.11 23.23
N ASP A 788 -33.20 -2.83 24.01
CA ASP A 788 -32.58 -4.11 23.65
C ASP A 788 -31.59 -4.04 22.45
N ALA A 789 -31.18 -2.87 22.00
CA ALA A 789 -30.18 -2.73 20.97
C ALA A 789 -28.77 -2.92 21.55
N PRO A 790 -27.82 -3.47 20.76
CA PRO A 790 -26.43 -3.56 21.17
C PRO A 790 -25.81 -2.18 21.41
N GLU A 791 -25.00 -2.04 22.47
CA GLU A 791 -24.36 -0.80 22.88
C GLU A 791 -23.34 -0.28 21.82
N SER A 792 -22.74 -1.18 21.04
CA SER A 792 -21.75 -0.87 20.02
C SER A 792 -22.15 -1.47 18.68
N VAL A 793 -21.80 -0.77 17.60
CA VAL A 793 -21.97 -1.27 16.22
C VAL A 793 -21.23 -2.61 16.01
N PHE A 794 -20.10 -2.81 16.67
CA PHE A 794 -19.34 -4.05 16.59
C PHE A 794 -20.02 -5.20 17.35
N LEU A 795 -20.67 -4.90 18.45
CA LEU A 795 -21.48 -5.87 19.18
C LEU A 795 -22.80 -6.21 18.48
N ALA A 796 -23.26 -5.41 17.51
CA ALA A 796 -24.39 -5.75 16.68
C ALA A 796 -24.09 -6.87 15.67
N GLY A 797 -22.84 -7.17 15.43
CA GLY A 797 -22.40 -8.18 14.47
C GLY A 797 -22.57 -7.74 13.01
N TRP A 798 -22.18 -8.61 12.09
CA TRP A 798 -22.30 -8.35 10.66
C TRP A 798 -23.74 -8.58 10.19
N PRO A 799 -24.30 -7.71 9.30
CA PRO A 799 -25.64 -7.96 8.75
C PRO A 799 -25.58 -9.11 7.74
N GLU A 800 -26.57 -10.01 7.82
CA GLU A 800 -26.75 -11.01 6.78
C GLU A 800 -27.52 -10.39 5.61
N PRO A 801 -27.17 -10.69 4.35
CA PRO A 801 -27.92 -10.23 3.19
C PRO A 801 -29.35 -10.75 3.22
N GLY A 802 -30.33 -9.86 3.01
CA GLY A 802 -31.74 -10.22 2.82
C GLY A 802 -32.09 -10.41 1.35
N GLU A 803 -33.39 -10.43 1.04
CA GLU A 803 -33.88 -10.52 -0.33
C GLU A 803 -33.52 -9.25 -1.14
N ILE A 804 -32.97 -9.44 -2.33
CA ILE A 804 -32.65 -8.37 -3.27
C ILE A 804 -33.63 -8.40 -4.43
N ASP A 805 -34.47 -7.37 -4.55
CA ASP A 805 -35.32 -7.20 -5.73
C ASP A 805 -34.47 -6.65 -6.91
N ALA A 806 -33.77 -7.57 -7.59
CA ALA A 806 -32.92 -7.23 -8.71
C ALA A 806 -33.69 -6.59 -9.88
N THR A 807 -34.97 -6.94 -10.04
CA THR A 807 -35.83 -6.35 -11.08
C THR A 807 -36.10 -4.88 -10.79
N LEU A 808 -36.53 -4.57 -9.56
CA LEU A 808 -36.75 -3.20 -9.15
C LEU A 808 -35.49 -2.34 -9.19
N LEU A 809 -34.31 -2.91 -8.79
CA LEU A 809 -33.04 -2.20 -8.89
C LEU A 809 -32.69 -1.86 -10.34
N ALA A 810 -32.90 -2.78 -11.27
CA ALA A 810 -32.66 -2.53 -12.71
C ALA A 810 -33.66 -1.51 -13.28
N GLU A 811 -34.93 -1.59 -12.95
CA GLU A 811 -35.96 -0.61 -13.37
C GLU A 811 -35.59 0.81 -12.91
N VAL A 812 -35.23 0.99 -11.63
CA VAL A 812 -34.85 2.31 -11.10
C VAL A 812 -33.51 2.80 -11.70
N ALA A 813 -32.58 1.90 -12.04
CA ALA A 813 -31.36 2.28 -12.75
C ALA A 813 -31.68 2.87 -14.13
N GLU A 814 -32.61 2.25 -14.89
CA GLU A 814 -33.11 2.84 -16.16
C GLU A 814 -33.83 4.17 -15.94
N VAL A 815 -34.65 4.29 -14.89
CA VAL A 815 -35.30 5.56 -14.51
C VAL A 815 -34.27 6.66 -14.30
N ARG A 816 -33.21 6.38 -13.52
CA ARG A 816 -32.13 7.34 -13.26
C ARG A 816 -31.39 7.75 -14.53
N GLN A 817 -31.15 6.82 -15.44
CA GLN A 817 -30.52 7.11 -16.73
C GLN A 817 -31.43 8.00 -17.60
N VAL A 818 -32.72 7.72 -17.67
CA VAL A 818 -33.71 8.55 -18.35
C VAL A 818 -33.75 9.97 -17.77
N VAL A 819 -33.76 10.09 -16.44
CA VAL A 819 -33.74 11.37 -15.72
C VAL A 819 -32.46 12.17 -16.05
N GLU A 820 -31.31 11.51 -16.05
CA GLU A 820 -30.03 12.16 -16.38
C GLU A 820 -29.99 12.64 -17.83
N LEU A 821 -30.41 11.82 -18.79
CA LEU A 821 -30.55 12.20 -20.18
C LEU A 821 -31.55 13.34 -20.36
N GLY A 822 -32.68 13.31 -19.64
CA GLY A 822 -33.66 14.40 -19.65
C GLY A 822 -33.06 15.72 -19.13
N ARG A 823 -32.21 15.68 -18.10
CA ARG A 823 -31.49 16.85 -17.61
C ARG A 823 -30.47 17.37 -18.60
N GLN A 824 -29.77 16.48 -19.30
CA GLN A 824 -28.83 16.86 -20.39
C GLN A 824 -29.56 17.50 -21.54
N ALA A 825 -30.70 16.94 -22.01
CA ALA A 825 -31.53 17.51 -23.05
C ALA A 825 -32.05 18.91 -22.66
N ARG A 826 -32.47 19.06 -21.39
CA ARG A 826 -32.94 20.34 -20.85
C ARG A 826 -31.81 21.38 -20.79
N ALA A 827 -30.62 21.00 -20.34
CA ALA A 827 -29.46 21.88 -20.31
C ALA A 827 -29.06 22.35 -21.72
N ALA A 828 -29.10 21.45 -22.71
CA ALA A 828 -28.82 21.77 -24.10
C ALA A 828 -29.83 22.77 -24.71
N SER A 829 -31.09 22.77 -24.23
CA SER A 829 -32.12 23.72 -24.64
C SER A 829 -32.06 25.06 -23.91
N GLY A 830 -31.21 25.21 -22.88
CA GLY A 830 -31.13 26.39 -22.03
C GLY A 830 -32.31 26.59 -21.06
N LEU A 831 -33.22 25.63 -20.97
CA LEU A 831 -34.38 25.68 -20.09
C LEU A 831 -34.02 25.29 -18.66
N LYS A 832 -34.42 26.10 -17.67
CA LYS A 832 -34.22 25.80 -16.26
C LYS A 832 -35.03 24.58 -15.85
N LEU A 833 -34.51 23.77 -14.94
CA LEU A 833 -35.23 22.60 -14.41
C LEU A 833 -36.54 22.99 -13.71
N ARG A 834 -36.67 24.20 -13.17
CA ARG A 834 -37.90 24.73 -12.57
C ARG A 834 -39.00 25.10 -13.60
N GLN A 835 -38.66 25.23 -14.86
CA GLN A 835 -39.66 25.44 -15.89
C GLN A 835 -40.37 24.11 -16.21
N PRO A 836 -41.65 23.93 -15.94
CA PRO A 836 -42.36 22.73 -16.37
C PRO A 836 -42.44 22.65 -17.87
N LEU A 837 -42.43 21.41 -18.40
CA LEU A 837 -42.57 21.13 -19.83
C LEU A 837 -43.75 20.19 -20.06
N ARG A 838 -44.26 20.14 -21.28
CA ARG A 838 -45.46 19.36 -21.55
C ARG A 838 -45.17 17.88 -21.62
N ARG A 839 -44.17 17.43 -22.37
CA ARG A 839 -44.00 16.04 -22.76
C ARG A 839 -42.56 15.60 -22.84
N LEU A 840 -42.30 14.39 -22.40
CA LEU A 840 -41.07 13.62 -22.62
C LEU A 840 -41.40 12.33 -23.36
N VAL A 841 -40.68 12.01 -24.41
CA VAL A 841 -40.75 10.72 -25.10
C VAL A 841 -39.47 9.95 -24.80
N VAL A 842 -39.60 8.69 -24.36
CA VAL A 842 -38.48 7.81 -23.99
C VAL A 842 -38.48 6.57 -24.86
N GLN A 843 -37.34 6.29 -25.50
CA GLN A 843 -37.13 5.09 -26.31
C GLN A 843 -35.98 4.27 -25.70
N GLY A 844 -36.11 2.94 -25.65
CA GLY A 844 -35.01 2.02 -25.27
C GLY A 844 -34.91 1.72 -23.74
N ALA A 845 -35.85 2.25 -22.92
CA ALA A 845 -35.90 2.02 -21.47
C ALA A 845 -37.20 1.32 -21.08
N ALA A 846 -37.32 0.04 -21.41
CA ALA A 846 -38.57 -0.71 -21.17
C ALA A 846 -38.86 -0.94 -19.69
N GLY A 847 -37.83 -1.13 -18.85
CA GLY A 847 -37.96 -1.28 -17.41
C GLY A 847 -38.45 -0.02 -16.70
N ALA A 848 -38.17 1.17 -17.25
CA ALA A 848 -38.62 2.44 -16.70
C ALA A 848 -40.11 2.74 -17.01
N ALA A 849 -40.79 1.97 -17.85
CA ALA A 849 -42.14 2.26 -18.31
C ALA A 849 -43.20 2.30 -17.16
N GLY A 850 -43.02 1.54 -16.10
CA GLY A 850 -43.84 1.57 -14.89
C GLY A 850 -43.62 2.81 -13.99
N HIS A 851 -42.62 3.65 -14.27
CA HIS A 851 -42.16 4.76 -13.42
C HIS A 851 -42.34 6.14 -14.07
N GLY A 852 -43.28 6.28 -14.99
CA GLY A 852 -43.53 7.53 -15.74
C GLY A 852 -43.78 8.71 -14.81
N ASP A 853 -44.59 8.56 -13.77
CA ASP A 853 -44.86 9.62 -12.79
C ASP A 853 -43.61 10.08 -12.08
N GLU A 854 -42.70 9.16 -11.70
CA GLU A 854 -41.42 9.46 -11.06
C GLU A 854 -40.48 10.25 -11.98
N ILE A 855 -40.41 9.87 -13.22
CA ILE A 855 -39.61 10.57 -14.25
C ILE A 855 -40.20 11.97 -14.50
N GLY A 856 -41.53 12.05 -14.55
CA GLY A 856 -42.26 13.32 -14.72
C GLY A 856 -41.99 14.32 -13.58
N GLU A 857 -42.01 13.82 -12.34
CA GLU A 857 -41.66 14.62 -11.15
C GLU A 857 -40.23 15.13 -11.20
N GLU A 858 -39.26 14.26 -11.51
CA GLU A 858 -37.83 14.59 -11.56
C GLU A 858 -37.50 15.61 -12.64
N LEU A 859 -38.10 15.49 -13.80
CA LEU A 859 -37.87 16.36 -14.96
C LEU A 859 -38.86 17.49 -15.05
N ARG A 860 -39.87 17.57 -14.17
CA ARG A 860 -41.00 18.53 -14.22
C ARG A 860 -41.66 18.51 -15.57
N VAL A 861 -42.08 17.33 -16.00
CA VAL A 861 -42.81 17.09 -17.26
C VAL A 861 -44.19 16.56 -16.94
N LYS A 862 -45.21 17.04 -17.64
CA LYS A 862 -46.62 16.66 -17.38
C LYS A 862 -46.97 15.26 -17.88
N GLU A 863 -46.33 14.85 -19.00
CA GLU A 863 -46.59 13.57 -19.65
C GLU A 863 -45.25 12.87 -19.98
N VAL A 864 -45.13 11.58 -19.66
CA VAL A 864 -43.99 10.75 -20.05
C VAL A 864 -44.51 9.58 -20.88
N GLU A 865 -44.08 9.54 -22.12
CA GLU A 865 -44.48 8.52 -23.10
C GLU A 865 -43.28 7.58 -23.38
N PHE A 866 -43.57 6.30 -23.49
CA PHE A 866 -42.57 5.30 -23.87
C PHE A 866 -42.87 4.78 -25.28
N GLY A 867 -41.96 4.98 -26.22
CA GLY A 867 -42.16 4.64 -27.62
C GLY A 867 -41.00 5.10 -28.52
N GLU A 868 -41.19 5.04 -29.81
CA GLU A 868 -40.21 5.53 -30.75
C GLU A 868 -40.10 7.06 -30.73
N VAL A 869 -38.87 7.56 -30.72
CA VAL A 869 -38.59 8.98 -30.75
C VAL A 869 -38.57 9.48 -32.22
N GLU A 870 -39.73 9.85 -32.73
CA GLU A 870 -39.90 10.43 -34.10
C GLU A 870 -39.38 11.89 -34.22
N ALA A 871 -39.11 12.53 -33.08
CA ALA A 871 -38.70 13.94 -32.99
C ALA A 871 -37.23 14.19 -33.30
N THR A 872 -36.50 13.19 -33.84
CA THR A 872 -35.08 13.29 -34.14
C THR A 872 -34.77 13.51 -35.62
N GLU A 873 -33.75 14.29 -35.88
CA GLU A 873 -33.05 14.36 -37.17
C GLU A 873 -31.63 13.81 -36.98
N LEU A 874 -31.20 12.95 -37.88
CA LEU A 874 -29.84 12.45 -37.90
C LEU A 874 -28.91 13.55 -38.44
N ASN A 875 -28.00 14.01 -37.62
CA ASN A 875 -26.90 14.86 -38.03
C ASN A 875 -25.64 14.00 -38.18
N VAL A 876 -25.39 13.58 -39.39
CA VAL A 876 -24.25 12.69 -39.69
C VAL A 876 -23.07 13.55 -40.16
N ARG A 877 -21.94 13.44 -39.48
CA ARG A 877 -20.72 14.16 -39.82
C ARG A 877 -19.60 13.16 -40.18
N PRO A 878 -18.75 13.52 -41.18
CA PRO A 878 -17.63 12.64 -41.49
C PRO A 878 -16.61 12.60 -40.36
N ASN A 879 -16.13 11.41 -40.00
CA ASN A 879 -14.97 11.21 -39.15
C ASN A 879 -13.71 11.53 -39.96
N LEU A 880 -13.28 12.78 -39.94
CA LEU A 880 -12.21 13.29 -40.80
C LEU A 880 -10.89 12.54 -40.69
N PRO A 881 -10.43 12.13 -39.51
CA PRO A 881 -9.22 11.29 -39.34
C PRO A 881 -9.29 9.95 -40.10
N VAL A 882 -10.49 9.34 -40.18
CA VAL A 882 -10.70 8.04 -40.83
C VAL A 882 -11.01 8.21 -42.31
N LEU A 883 -11.94 9.10 -42.64
CA LEU A 883 -12.39 9.31 -44.01
C LEU A 883 -11.42 10.13 -44.90
N GLY A 884 -10.63 11.00 -44.31
CA GLY A 884 -9.71 11.86 -45.05
C GLY A 884 -8.74 11.10 -45.95
N PRO A 885 -8.03 10.07 -45.44
CA PRO A 885 -7.12 9.23 -46.25
C PRO A 885 -7.84 8.44 -47.34
N ARG A 886 -9.11 8.03 -47.14
CA ARG A 886 -9.87 7.20 -48.07
C ARG A 886 -10.50 8.01 -49.21
N LEU A 887 -11.10 9.14 -48.90
CA LEU A 887 -11.92 9.89 -49.88
C LEU A 887 -11.16 11.06 -50.52
N GLY A 888 -10.08 11.56 -49.97
CA GLY A 888 -9.26 12.61 -50.56
C GLY A 888 -10.07 13.80 -51.07
N LYS A 889 -10.07 14.01 -52.41
CA LYS A 889 -10.79 15.15 -53.05
C LYS A 889 -12.31 15.04 -52.96
N GLU A 890 -12.87 13.84 -52.81
CA GLU A 890 -14.32 13.60 -52.72
C GLU A 890 -14.87 13.92 -51.31
N LEU A 891 -14.04 14.03 -50.31
CA LEU A 891 -14.44 14.30 -48.93
C LEU A 891 -15.26 15.56 -48.77
N GLY A 892 -14.97 16.59 -49.56
CA GLY A 892 -15.73 17.85 -49.57
C GLY A 892 -17.18 17.68 -50.05
N ARG A 893 -17.41 16.82 -51.06
CA ARG A 893 -18.74 16.51 -51.57
C ARG A 893 -19.55 15.64 -50.61
N VAL A 894 -18.90 14.63 -50.04
CA VAL A 894 -19.52 13.76 -49.03
C VAL A 894 -19.88 14.57 -47.77
N ARG A 895 -19.01 15.49 -47.33
CA ARG A 895 -19.30 16.38 -46.19
C ARG A 895 -20.50 17.29 -46.48
N ALA A 896 -20.57 17.86 -47.66
CA ALA A 896 -21.69 18.74 -48.06
C ALA A 896 -23.01 17.95 -48.10
N ALA A 897 -23.03 16.78 -48.69
CA ALA A 897 -24.20 15.90 -48.75
C ALA A 897 -24.65 15.44 -47.34
N LEU A 898 -23.71 15.03 -46.46
CA LEU A 898 -24.03 14.71 -45.08
C LEU A 898 -24.63 15.92 -44.33
N GLN A 899 -24.09 17.11 -44.52
CA GLN A 899 -24.62 18.34 -43.94
C GLN A 899 -26.01 18.75 -44.50
N ALA A 900 -26.30 18.37 -45.74
CA ALA A 900 -27.60 18.63 -46.38
C ALA A 900 -28.64 17.53 -46.03
N GLY A 901 -28.26 16.48 -45.30
CA GLY A 901 -29.15 15.33 -44.99
C GLY A 901 -29.35 14.39 -46.20
N GLU A 902 -28.51 14.50 -47.25
CA GLU A 902 -28.60 13.67 -48.46
C GLU A 902 -27.85 12.36 -48.29
N PHE A 903 -28.39 11.47 -47.47
CA PHE A 903 -27.84 10.15 -47.19
C PHE A 903 -28.95 9.10 -46.99
N GLU A 904 -28.62 7.85 -47.20
CA GLU A 904 -29.47 6.67 -46.94
C GLU A 904 -28.79 5.84 -45.84
N GLU A 905 -29.53 5.51 -44.77
CA GLU A 905 -29.08 4.61 -43.71
C GLU A 905 -29.13 3.16 -44.23
N LEU A 906 -28.05 2.41 -44.01
CA LEU A 906 -27.92 1.02 -44.46
C LEU A 906 -28.19 0.05 -43.30
N GLU A 907 -28.71 -1.14 -43.59
CA GLU A 907 -28.82 -2.21 -42.60
C GLU A 907 -27.43 -2.53 -42.03
N GLY A 908 -27.25 -2.32 -40.71
CA GLY A 908 -25.98 -2.50 -40.04
C GLY A 908 -25.28 -1.21 -39.56
N GLY A 909 -25.96 -0.04 -39.66
CA GLY A 909 -25.51 1.22 -39.05
C GLY A 909 -24.47 2.00 -39.88
N GLY A 910 -24.33 1.68 -41.17
CA GLY A 910 -23.59 2.44 -42.16
C GLY A 910 -24.47 3.45 -42.92
N PHE A 911 -23.86 4.32 -43.75
CA PHE A 911 -24.56 5.34 -44.54
C PHE A 911 -24.12 5.32 -46.01
N ARG A 912 -25.08 5.42 -46.94
CA ARG A 912 -24.77 5.64 -48.34
C ARG A 912 -24.87 7.11 -48.65
N VAL A 913 -23.79 7.74 -49.14
CA VAL A 913 -23.66 9.18 -49.33
C VAL A 913 -22.93 9.44 -50.66
N VAL A 914 -23.56 10.12 -51.64
CA VAL A 914 -22.95 10.45 -52.94
C VAL A 914 -22.31 9.23 -53.62
N GLY A 915 -22.96 8.04 -53.51
CA GLY A 915 -22.47 6.79 -54.08
C GLY A 915 -21.37 6.06 -53.29
N HIS A 916 -20.96 6.58 -52.12
CA HIS A 916 -20.04 5.91 -51.19
C HIS A 916 -20.80 5.26 -50.06
N GLU A 917 -20.42 4.05 -49.70
CA GLU A 917 -20.89 3.41 -48.49
C GLU A 917 -19.86 3.69 -47.38
N LEU A 918 -20.34 4.34 -46.29
CA LEU A 918 -19.56 4.72 -45.10
C LEU A 918 -19.89 3.79 -43.97
N GLY A 919 -18.88 3.24 -43.32
CA GLY A 919 -19.03 2.44 -42.11
C GLY A 919 -19.38 3.30 -40.88
N SER A 920 -19.82 2.64 -39.82
CA SER A 920 -20.18 3.32 -38.56
C SER A 920 -19.00 4.02 -37.88
N ASP A 921 -17.77 3.58 -38.12
CA ASP A 921 -16.53 4.20 -37.65
C ASP A 921 -16.06 5.38 -38.48
N GLU A 922 -16.60 5.55 -39.70
CA GLU A 922 -16.25 6.57 -40.65
C GLU A 922 -17.13 7.83 -40.55
N VAL A 923 -18.18 7.75 -39.75
CA VAL A 923 -19.10 8.86 -39.51
C VAL A 923 -19.32 9.08 -38.03
N LEU A 924 -19.56 10.32 -37.66
CA LEU A 924 -20.00 10.73 -36.34
C LEU A 924 -21.51 11.01 -36.44
N VAL A 925 -22.31 10.17 -35.81
CA VAL A 925 -23.78 10.27 -35.86
C VAL A 925 -24.26 10.95 -34.59
N GLU A 926 -24.79 12.13 -34.67
CA GLU A 926 -25.51 12.84 -33.61
C GLU A 926 -27.01 12.83 -33.92
N ARG A 927 -27.83 12.39 -32.95
CA ARG A 927 -29.26 12.62 -33.03
C ARG A 927 -29.57 14.01 -32.50
N ARG A 928 -30.13 14.90 -33.34
CA ARG A 928 -30.59 16.22 -32.90
C ARG A 928 -32.10 16.27 -32.88
N GLY A 929 -32.63 17.01 -31.90
CA GLY A 929 -34.05 17.31 -31.88
C GLY A 929 -34.45 18.20 -33.07
N ARG A 930 -35.63 17.94 -33.68
CA ARG A 930 -36.30 18.88 -34.58
C ARG A 930 -36.67 20.17 -33.83
N GLU A 931 -37.03 21.21 -34.55
CA GLU A 931 -37.48 22.45 -33.92
C GLU A 931 -38.56 22.19 -32.87
N GLY A 932 -38.40 22.73 -31.67
CA GLY A 932 -39.26 22.49 -30.52
C GLY A 932 -38.94 21.26 -29.67
N TRP A 933 -37.89 20.49 -30.03
CA TRP A 933 -37.47 19.31 -29.28
C TRP A 933 -36.00 19.35 -28.88
N ALA A 934 -35.72 18.96 -27.65
CA ALA A 934 -34.37 18.72 -27.17
C ALA A 934 -34.15 17.22 -26.94
N VAL A 935 -33.06 16.66 -27.48
CA VAL A 935 -32.80 15.21 -27.46
C VAL A 935 -31.46 14.93 -26.82
N ALA A 936 -31.38 13.87 -26.02
CA ALA A 936 -30.16 13.24 -25.50
C ALA A 936 -30.25 11.73 -25.65
N ALA A 937 -29.13 11.07 -25.90
CA ALA A 937 -29.08 9.62 -26.06
C ALA A 937 -27.77 9.07 -25.54
N GLU A 938 -27.80 7.93 -24.81
CA GLU A 938 -26.69 7.20 -24.30
C GLU A 938 -27.09 5.75 -24.00
N GLY A 939 -26.19 4.78 -24.24
CA GLY A 939 -26.41 3.39 -23.85
C GLY A 939 -27.63 2.71 -24.46
N GLY A 940 -28.10 3.14 -25.62
CA GLY A 940 -29.31 2.59 -26.28
C GLY A 940 -30.62 3.28 -25.85
N ILE A 941 -30.58 4.16 -24.84
CA ILE A 941 -31.72 4.96 -24.39
C ILE A 941 -31.67 6.32 -25.09
N THR A 942 -32.82 6.74 -25.62
CA THR A 942 -32.99 8.07 -26.22
C THR A 942 -34.18 8.77 -25.56
N VAL A 943 -33.98 10.01 -25.16
CA VAL A 943 -35.04 10.87 -24.63
C VAL A 943 -35.25 12.09 -25.52
N ALA A 944 -36.47 12.47 -25.74
CA ALA A 944 -36.85 13.69 -26.45
C ALA A 944 -37.82 14.54 -25.61
N LEU A 945 -37.42 15.75 -25.34
CA LEU A 945 -38.12 16.72 -24.50
C LEU A 945 -38.80 17.78 -25.36
N ASP A 946 -40.12 17.91 -25.25
CA ASP A 946 -40.86 19.03 -25.90
C ASP A 946 -40.51 20.33 -25.16
N THR A 947 -39.86 21.25 -25.90
CA THR A 947 -39.39 22.55 -25.38
C THR A 947 -40.36 23.68 -25.64
N THR A 948 -41.51 23.38 -26.26
CA THR A 948 -42.52 24.38 -26.56
C THR A 948 -43.23 24.83 -25.26
N LEU A 949 -43.27 26.09 -25.00
CA LEU A 949 -43.94 26.70 -23.86
C LEU A 949 -45.25 27.31 -24.26
N ASP A 950 -46.27 27.17 -23.42
CA ASP A 950 -47.52 27.89 -23.48
C ASP A 950 -47.70 28.75 -22.21
N ASP A 951 -48.71 29.62 -22.22
CA ASP A 951 -48.97 30.58 -21.13
C ASP A 951 -49.15 29.90 -19.75
N GLU A 952 -49.65 28.68 -19.73
CA GLU A 952 -49.84 27.91 -18.48
C GLU A 952 -48.50 27.42 -17.94
N LEU A 953 -47.67 26.84 -18.78
CA LEU A 953 -46.32 26.33 -18.38
C LEU A 953 -45.41 27.50 -18.00
N GLU A 954 -45.46 28.63 -18.67
CA GLU A 954 -44.68 29.81 -18.29
C GLU A 954 -45.13 30.37 -16.94
N ARG A 955 -46.44 30.44 -16.69
CA ARG A 955 -46.98 30.89 -15.39
C ARG A 955 -46.59 29.97 -14.27
N GLU A 956 -46.70 28.67 -14.46
CA GLU A 956 -46.27 27.66 -13.48
C GLU A 956 -44.74 27.75 -13.20
N GLY A 957 -43.93 27.97 -14.22
CA GLY A 957 -42.51 28.24 -14.07
C GLY A 957 -42.23 29.48 -13.20
N ARG A 958 -42.98 30.54 -13.36
CA ARG A 958 -42.86 31.74 -12.52
C ARG A 958 -43.30 31.48 -11.07
N VAL A 959 -44.30 30.63 -10.82
CA VAL A 959 -44.70 30.20 -9.47
C VAL A 959 -43.56 29.46 -8.82
N LEU A 960 -42.92 28.51 -9.49
CA LEU A 960 -41.80 27.74 -8.96
C LEU A 960 -40.53 28.58 -8.72
N ASP A 961 -40.25 29.55 -9.59
CA ASP A 961 -39.17 30.51 -9.38
C ASP A 961 -39.45 31.41 -8.15
N LEU A 962 -40.69 31.82 -7.91
CA LEU A 962 -41.08 32.56 -6.72
C LEU A 962 -40.95 31.74 -5.46
N ILE A 963 -41.45 30.50 -5.42
CA ILE A 963 -41.29 29.55 -4.30
C ILE A 963 -39.80 29.39 -3.97
N HIS A 964 -38.98 29.18 -4.96
CA HIS A 964 -37.51 29.04 -4.72
C HIS A 964 -36.91 30.32 -4.12
N ARG A 965 -37.29 31.48 -4.64
CA ARG A 965 -36.81 32.79 -4.12
C ARG A 965 -37.22 32.99 -2.65
N LEU A 966 -38.45 32.71 -2.31
CA LEU A 966 -38.96 32.87 -0.94
C LEU A 966 -38.28 31.91 0.02
N ASN A 967 -38.05 30.67 -0.40
CA ASN A 967 -37.30 29.70 0.42
C ASN A 967 -35.82 30.10 0.59
N SER A 968 -35.18 30.69 -0.42
CA SER A 968 -33.86 31.29 -0.26
C SER A 968 -33.85 32.44 0.75
N MET A 969 -34.85 33.32 0.68
CA MET A 969 -34.99 34.40 1.64
C MET A 969 -35.20 33.90 3.07
N ARG A 970 -35.95 32.80 3.28
CA ARG A 970 -36.10 32.17 4.60
C ARG A 970 -34.76 31.72 5.16
N LYS A 971 -33.94 31.07 4.31
CA LYS A 971 -32.61 30.63 4.67
C LYS A 971 -31.70 31.82 5.05
N ASP A 972 -31.72 32.87 4.22
CA ASP A 972 -30.87 34.06 4.42
C ASP A 972 -31.28 34.85 5.66
N ALA A 973 -32.57 34.79 6.06
CA ALA A 973 -33.10 35.36 7.28
C ALA A 973 -32.86 34.49 8.53
N GLY A 974 -32.20 33.31 8.39
CA GLY A 974 -31.92 32.43 9.53
C GLY A 974 -33.15 31.81 10.19
N LEU A 975 -34.23 31.64 9.43
CA LEU A 975 -35.47 31.08 9.97
C LEU A 975 -35.34 29.55 10.12
N GLU A 976 -35.95 29.07 11.23
CA GLU A 976 -36.04 27.62 11.47
C GLU A 976 -36.96 26.92 10.45
N LEU A 977 -36.78 25.62 10.28
CA LEU A 977 -37.56 24.83 9.32
C LEU A 977 -39.08 24.91 9.53
N THR A 978 -39.50 25.02 10.78
CA THR A 978 -40.92 25.08 11.20
C THR A 978 -41.48 26.49 11.29
N ASP A 979 -40.66 27.53 11.17
CA ASP A 979 -41.09 28.91 11.27
C ASP A 979 -42.13 29.24 10.17
N ARG A 980 -43.20 29.90 10.58
CA ARG A 980 -44.22 30.45 9.68
C ARG A 980 -43.84 31.88 9.27
N ILE A 981 -44.19 32.26 8.04
CA ILE A 981 -43.90 33.58 7.50
C ILE A 981 -45.15 34.29 6.97
N ARG A 982 -45.10 35.62 6.93
CA ARG A 982 -45.96 36.45 6.07
C ARG A 982 -45.13 36.89 4.88
N VAL A 983 -45.77 36.86 3.72
CA VAL A 983 -45.14 37.23 2.45
C VAL A 983 -45.83 38.45 1.88
N THR A 984 -45.05 39.46 1.46
CA THR A 984 -45.53 40.60 0.72
C THR A 984 -44.90 40.62 -0.64
N LEU A 985 -45.71 40.59 -1.68
CA LEU A 985 -45.29 40.50 -3.09
C LEU A 985 -45.50 41.82 -3.82
N PRO A 986 -44.61 42.22 -4.74
CA PRO A 986 -44.82 43.31 -5.68
C PRO A 986 -46.01 43.05 -6.57
N SER A 987 -46.63 44.12 -7.11
CA SER A 987 -47.73 44.01 -8.09
C SER A 987 -47.41 43.22 -9.35
N SER A 988 -46.13 43.07 -9.70
CA SER A 988 -45.65 42.22 -10.79
C SER A 988 -45.92 40.70 -10.62
N TYR A 989 -46.33 40.31 -9.41
CA TYR A 989 -46.71 38.91 -9.12
C TYR A 989 -48.22 38.76 -8.93
N ALA A 990 -49.03 39.81 -9.16
CA ALA A 990 -50.49 39.75 -8.98
C ALA A 990 -51.16 38.70 -9.89
N GLU A 991 -50.63 38.43 -11.05
CA GLU A 991 -51.11 37.40 -11.99
C GLU A 991 -50.97 35.97 -11.40
N LEU A 992 -50.15 35.76 -10.35
CA LEU A 992 -49.95 34.50 -9.64
C LEU A 992 -50.95 34.30 -8.48
N GLU A 993 -51.87 35.25 -8.24
CA GLU A 993 -52.88 35.16 -7.16
C GLU A 993 -53.65 33.82 -7.16
N PRO A 994 -54.05 33.24 -8.30
CA PRO A 994 -54.71 31.92 -8.29
C PRO A 994 -53.88 30.80 -7.72
N HIS A 995 -52.55 30.98 -7.59
CA HIS A 995 -51.60 30.00 -7.07
C HIS A 995 -51.07 30.34 -5.66
N TYR A 996 -51.61 31.38 -4.99
CA TYR A 996 -51.10 31.78 -3.66
C TYR A 996 -51.27 30.69 -2.61
N GLU A 997 -52.34 29.90 -2.68
CA GLU A 997 -52.51 28.78 -1.77
C GLU A 997 -51.39 27.73 -1.91
N TRP A 998 -51.05 27.41 -3.16
CA TRP A 998 -49.91 26.52 -3.44
C TRP A 998 -48.60 27.13 -2.94
N ILE A 999 -48.31 28.39 -3.26
CA ILE A 999 -47.09 29.08 -2.81
C ILE A 999 -47.04 29.10 -1.28
N ALA A 1000 -48.15 29.47 -0.60
CA ALA A 1000 -48.20 29.51 0.83
C ALA A 1000 -47.87 28.16 1.51
N LYS A 1001 -48.38 27.08 0.95
CA LYS A 1001 -48.09 25.73 1.42
C LYS A 1001 -46.62 25.37 1.28
N GLU A 1002 -45.98 25.68 0.16
CA GLU A 1002 -44.58 25.35 -0.13
C GLU A 1002 -43.57 26.20 0.66
N VAL A 1003 -43.94 27.40 1.09
CA VAL A 1003 -43.04 28.32 1.81
C VAL A 1003 -43.44 28.51 3.30
N LEU A 1004 -44.42 27.75 3.76
CA LEU A 1004 -44.99 27.86 5.12
C LEU A 1004 -45.47 29.28 5.43
N ALA A 1005 -46.11 29.95 4.45
CA ALA A 1005 -46.70 31.26 4.71
C ALA A 1005 -48.08 31.12 5.29
N VAL A 1006 -48.36 31.95 6.30
CA VAL A 1006 -49.70 32.09 6.88
C VAL A 1006 -50.57 33.11 6.11
N GLU A 1007 -49.92 33.99 5.39
CA GLU A 1007 -50.56 35.07 4.61
C GLU A 1007 -49.64 35.49 3.45
N ILE A 1008 -50.25 35.73 2.28
CA ILE A 1008 -49.58 36.33 1.09
C ILE A 1008 -50.41 37.54 0.70
N VAL A 1009 -49.81 38.72 0.68
CA VAL A 1009 -50.43 39.97 0.27
C VAL A 1009 -49.65 40.63 -0.85
N THR A 1010 -50.31 41.45 -1.67
CA THR A 1010 -49.68 42.23 -2.76
C THR A 1010 -49.58 43.68 -2.36
N ASP A 1011 -48.40 44.29 -2.49
CA ASP A 1011 -48.14 45.70 -2.27
C ASP A 1011 -47.53 46.32 -3.54
N GLY A 1012 -48.25 47.29 -4.12
CA GLY A 1012 -47.85 47.90 -5.40
C GLY A 1012 -46.53 48.67 -5.37
N ASP A 1013 -46.14 49.14 -4.22
CA ASP A 1013 -44.97 50.01 -4.07
C ASP A 1013 -43.66 49.26 -3.79
N LEU A 1014 -43.72 47.93 -3.66
CA LEU A 1014 -42.52 47.12 -3.37
C LEU A 1014 -41.69 46.80 -4.61
N PRO A 1015 -40.37 46.96 -4.59
CA PRO A 1015 -39.49 46.60 -5.69
C PRO A 1015 -39.19 45.09 -5.78
N GLN A 1016 -39.35 44.33 -4.72
CA GLN A 1016 -39.07 42.89 -4.65
C GLN A 1016 -39.86 42.21 -3.48
N PRO A 1017 -40.07 40.90 -3.54
CA PRO A 1017 -40.69 40.13 -2.46
C PRO A 1017 -40.04 40.39 -1.10
N GLN A 1018 -40.85 40.43 -0.06
CA GLN A 1018 -40.41 40.52 1.35
C GLN A 1018 -41.03 39.40 2.16
N ILE A 1019 -40.31 38.96 3.20
CA ILE A 1019 -40.83 38.00 4.17
C ILE A 1019 -40.65 38.55 5.59
N ALA A 1020 -41.55 38.20 6.46
CA ALA A 1020 -41.44 38.46 7.90
C ALA A 1020 -41.86 37.20 8.65
N LYS A 1021 -41.22 36.90 9.79
CA LYS A 1021 -41.66 35.81 10.68
C LYS A 1021 -43.06 36.13 11.19
N ALA A 1022 -43.98 35.15 11.16
CA ALA A 1022 -45.39 35.28 11.50
C ALA A 1022 -45.61 35.31 13.02
#